data_8355915a0295f93905149fdf9eaba451
#
_entry.id   8355915a0295f93905149fdf9eaba451
#
_cell.length_a   1.000
_cell.length_b   1.000
_cell.length_c   1.000
_cell.angle_alpha   90.00
_cell.angle_beta   90.00
_cell.angle_gamma   90.00
#
_symmetry.space_group_name_H-M   'P 1'
#
loop_
_entity.id
_entity.type
_entity.pdbx_description
1 polymer ?
#
loop_
_entity_poly.entity_id
_entity_poly.type
_entity_poly.pdbx_seq_one_letter_code
_entity_poly.pdbx_strand_id
1 'polypeptide(L)'
;MFFISVLPGRADVPVDNNDREDVSWSDSIMVLDEVAVTAIKEHAHVSRAATAVTVIGQREVDRLGIVNVKKAAMLVPNFYIPDYGSRMTSSIYVRGLGARMDQPAVGLNVDNVPFLNKDNYDFDLPDIDRVEVFRGPQSTLYGRNNLAGLVSVYTMSPMKYQGVRAMARYGSANTLDLTLGVYHKLSESLAMSLSGSFTRSSGFYTNNYNGKKADKERLGSVRWKTVWRPSGRLTLDNTASVNVNRQGGYPYESVENGIISYNDTCFYRRNGVADGLTVSYVLPGVTLSSITSFQYIDDNMTLDQDFLPMSYFTLTQRRHEWALTQDFIARGQSGKYSWLGGLFGFYKRGNMNAPVNFKDDGIRLLIENNANQPGTRYPIEFDSRELLLGSEFRMPTFGLAVYHRSSVKLGDFTVAADLRLDYEKVSLDYHNFASTSYTRWDATVTPWVVYNKVPVTLDESGVLDRSFVEFLPKVSVEYELPSASLFASVSKGYKAGGYNTQMFSDVLQQSLMSKFGIATAYDVDEIIKYDPEKSMNYEVGARYSSPSGNFSGSATIFYINCYDQQLTMFPPGVTTGRIMTNAGKTHSCGAELTAFWTPVKGFSITGTYGFTNARFARFNDGQGDYKGNRVPYAPQNTFYGAAEYNFDFGNTSLVKSLSLRCGVRGVGSIYWNEDNSLKQPFYAQIDASALAVLKNGFSVEVSGYNISDTKYNVFYFKSIGNSFLQRGKPSRMAVTLRYTL
;
A
#
# COMPACT_ATOMS: atom_id res chain seq x y z
N MET A 1 43.01 -4.78 24.82
CA MET A 1 44.48 -4.72 24.64
C MET A 1 44.92 -6.00 23.95
N PHE A 2 44.87 -6.01 22.59
CA PHE A 2 45.60 -7.00 21.79
C PHE A 2 45.99 -6.31 20.49
N PHE A 3 47.28 -6.07 20.37
CA PHE A 3 47.96 -5.62 19.15
C PHE A 3 48.16 -6.84 18.24
N ILE A 4 47.85 -6.72 16.95
CA ILE A 4 48.41 -7.59 15.92
C ILE A 4 49.09 -6.72 14.88
N SER A 5 50.35 -6.99 14.70
CA SER A 5 51.33 -6.35 13.86
C SER A 5 51.07 -6.56 12.36
N VAL A 6 51.33 -5.50 11.61
CA VAL A 6 51.39 -5.44 10.14
C VAL A 6 52.73 -6.00 9.68
N LEU A 7 52.76 -6.83 8.65
CA LEU A 7 53.90 -7.05 7.76
C LEU A 7 53.48 -6.78 6.31
N PRO A 8 54.35 -6.15 5.51
CA PRO A 8 54.04 -5.73 4.14
C PRO A 8 54.52 -6.77 3.12
N GLY A 9 53.70 -7.01 2.11
CA GLY A 9 54.12 -7.74 0.91
C GLY A 9 53.51 -7.03 -0.32
N ARG A 10 54.36 -6.23 -0.99
CA ARG A 10 54.06 -5.65 -2.29
C ARG A 10 54.14 -6.70 -3.38
N ALA A 11 53.13 -6.79 -4.23
CA ALA A 11 53.23 -7.22 -5.60
C ALA A 11 52.39 -6.28 -6.44
N ASP A 12 53.03 -5.43 -7.23
CA ASP A 12 52.40 -4.50 -8.15
C ASP A 12 51.81 -5.28 -9.33
N VAL A 13 50.47 -5.22 -9.46
CA VAL A 13 49.75 -5.53 -10.69
C VAL A 13 49.16 -4.18 -11.16
N PRO A 14 49.35 -3.76 -12.42
CA PRO A 14 48.79 -2.49 -12.87
C PRO A 14 47.29 -2.57 -12.88
N VAL A 15 46.66 -1.81 -12.00
CA VAL A 15 45.23 -1.53 -12.08
C VAL A 15 45.01 -0.49 -13.17
N ASP A 16 44.33 -0.90 -14.22
CA ASP A 16 43.84 -0.01 -15.27
C ASP A 16 42.84 0.97 -14.65
N ASN A 17 43.26 2.24 -14.58
CA ASN A 17 42.57 3.33 -13.87
C ASN A 17 41.51 4.02 -14.74
N ASN A 18 40.87 3.29 -15.66
CA ASN A 18 39.92 3.88 -16.64
C ASN A 18 38.43 3.63 -16.36
N ASP A 19 38.03 3.06 -15.24
CA ASP A 19 36.61 2.86 -14.92
C ASP A 19 36.10 3.76 -13.76
N ARG A 20 36.70 4.93 -13.59
CA ARG A 20 35.98 6.03 -12.96
C ARG A 20 35.27 6.81 -14.08
N GLU A 21 34.20 6.28 -14.60
CA GLU A 21 33.24 7.11 -15.32
C GLU A 21 32.75 8.18 -14.34
N ASP A 22 33.27 9.40 -14.56
CA ASP A 22 32.61 10.61 -14.07
C ASP A 22 31.15 10.52 -14.54
N VAL A 23 30.23 10.28 -13.59
CA VAL A 23 28.80 10.31 -13.84
C VAL A 23 28.49 11.72 -14.33
N SER A 24 28.65 11.93 -15.63
CA SER A 24 28.30 13.18 -16.25
C SER A 24 26.78 13.32 -16.19
N TRP A 25 26.32 14.45 -15.76
CA TRP A 25 24.89 14.79 -15.70
C TRP A 25 24.19 14.74 -17.07
N SER A 26 24.92 14.43 -18.14
CA SER A 26 24.38 14.21 -19.47
C SER A 26 23.67 12.88 -19.63
N ASP A 27 23.89 11.89 -18.74
CA ASP A 27 23.29 10.56 -18.79
C ASP A 27 21.89 10.50 -18.14
N SER A 28 21.16 11.60 -18.25
CA SER A 28 19.80 11.78 -17.73
C SER A 28 18.72 11.05 -18.51
N ILE A 29 19.09 10.13 -19.34
CA ILE A 29 18.15 9.37 -20.14
C ILE A 29 17.75 8.16 -19.28
N MET A 30 16.45 8.06 -18.92
CA MET A 30 15.87 6.75 -18.67
C MET A 30 15.95 6.00 -20.00
N VAL A 31 17.12 5.44 -20.31
CA VAL A 31 17.25 4.48 -21.38
C VAL A 31 16.49 3.25 -20.89
N LEU A 32 15.31 3.03 -21.44
CA LEU A 32 14.48 1.85 -21.15
C LEU A 32 15.28 0.54 -21.37
N ASP A 33 16.39 0.61 -22.07
CA ASP A 33 17.26 -0.54 -22.38
C ASP A 33 18.25 -0.91 -21.26
N GLU A 34 18.59 -0.02 -20.33
CA GLU A 34 19.57 -0.30 -19.26
C GLU A 34 18.96 -0.70 -17.92
N VAL A 35 17.67 -0.48 -17.70
CA VAL A 35 17.04 -0.92 -16.47
C VAL A 35 16.65 -2.40 -16.60
N ALA A 36 17.58 -3.27 -16.26
CA ALA A 36 17.27 -4.69 -16.11
C ALA A 36 16.24 -4.84 -14.98
N VAL A 37 15.04 -5.32 -15.30
CA VAL A 37 14.10 -5.79 -14.29
C VAL A 37 14.73 -6.99 -13.62
N THR A 38 15.31 -6.80 -12.44
CA THR A 38 16.00 -7.86 -11.69
C THR A 38 15.08 -8.54 -10.69
N ALA A 39 13.77 -8.52 -10.91
CA ALA A 39 12.88 -9.42 -10.18
C ALA A 39 13.35 -10.86 -10.41
N ILE A 40 13.55 -11.61 -9.35
CA ILE A 40 14.03 -13.02 -9.48
C ILE A 40 13.11 -13.84 -10.37
N LYS A 41 11.83 -13.47 -10.43
CA LYS A 41 10.81 -14.11 -11.28
C LYS A 41 10.76 -13.57 -12.71
N GLU A 42 11.42 -12.45 -13.00
CA GLU A 42 11.47 -11.88 -14.36
C GLU A 42 12.90 -11.42 -14.69
N HIS A 43 13.55 -12.10 -15.63
CA HIS A 43 14.86 -11.72 -16.17
C HIS A 43 14.75 -10.99 -17.50
N ALA A 44 13.72 -10.17 -17.65
CA ALA A 44 13.60 -9.36 -18.85
C ALA A 44 14.02 -7.92 -18.55
N HIS A 45 14.67 -7.27 -19.51
CA HIS A 45 14.70 -5.80 -19.53
C HIS A 45 13.26 -5.28 -19.48
N VAL A 46 13.04 -4.11 -18.87
CA VAL A 46 11.69 -3.50 -18.81
C VAL A 46 11.07 -3.39 -20.21
N SER A 47 11.90 -3.14 -21.22
CA SER A 47 11.53 -3.16 -22.64
C SER A 47 10.98 -4.50 -23.13
N ARG A 48 11.24 -5.60 -22.43
CA ARG A 48 10.82 -6.97 -22.78
C ARG A 48 9.76 -7.55 -21.84
N ALA A 49 9.19 -6.77 -20.97
CA ALA A 49 8.09 -7.26 -20.14
C ALA A 49 6.76 -7.14 -20.88
N ALA A 50 6.10 -8.24 -21.19
CA ALA A 50 4.79 -8.25 -21.86
C ALA A 50 3.65 -7.85 -20.89
N THR A 51 3.81 -6.71 -20.22
CA THR A 51 2.86 -6.11 -19.28
C THR A 51 3.16 -4.62 -19.07
N ALA A 52 2.17 -3.83 -18.67
CA ALA A 52 2.37 -2.43 -18.34
C ALA A 52 3.16 -2.30 -17.03
N VAL A 53 4.35 -1.73 -17.08
CA VAL A 53 5.20 -1.48 -15.91
C VAL A 53 5.77 -0.06 -15.96
N THR A 54 5.88 0.57 -14.78
CA THR A 54 6.63 1.82 -14.58
C THR A 54 7.78 1.53 -13.64
N VAL A 55 8.99 1.89 -14.04
CA VAL A 55 10.18 1.81 -13.20
C VAL A 55 10.61 3.23 -12.84
N ILE A 56 10.73 3.45 -11.54
CA ILE A 56 11.21 4.70 -10.95
C ILE A 56 12.60 4.40 -10.41
N GLY A 57 13.63 4.84 -11.12
CA GLY A 57 15.02 4.58 -10.74
C GLY A 57 15.51 5.46 -9.60
N GLN A 58 16.71 5.15 -9.08
CA GLN A 58 17.34 5.82 -7.94
C GLN A 58 17.39 7.34 -8.12
N ARG A 59 17.70 7.83 -9.31
CA ARG A 59 17.77 9.26 -9.60
C ARG A 59 16.44 9.99 -9.34
N GLU A 60 15.31 9.44 -9.82
CA GLU A 60 13.99 10.01 -9.57
C GLU A 60 13.59 9.86 -8.09
N VAL A 61 13.96 8.72 -7.46
CA VAL A 61 13.76 8.48 -6.03
C VAL A 61 14.43 9.57 -5.21
N ASP A 62 15.71 9.83 -5.47
CA ASP A 62 16.49 10.85 -4.75
C ASP A 62 15.97 12.26 -4.99
N ARG A 63 15.64 12.57 -6.24
CA ARG A 63 15.23 13.88 -6.69
C ARG A 63 13.87 14.31 -6.17
N LEU A 64 12.91 13.38 -6.10
CA LEU A 64 11.57 13.62 -5.57
C LEU A 64 11.46 13.32 -4.09
N GLY A 65 12.53 12.83 -3.46
CA GLY A 65 12.56 12.42 -2.06
C GLY A 65 11.55 11.31 -1.79
N ILE A 66 11.49 10.31 -2.69
CA ILE A 66 10.61 9.14 -2.57
C ILE A 66 11.18 8.23 -1.50
N VAL A 67 10.49 8.12 -0.37
CA VAL A 67 10.87 7.24 0.75
C VAL A 67 9.83 6.15 1.00
N ASN A 68 8.72 6.18 0.28
CA ASN A 68 7.66 5.16 0.39
C ASN A 68 6.83 5.08 -0.90
N VAL A 69 6.02 4.02 -1.00
CA VAL A 69 5.17 3.74 -2.18
C VAL A 69 4.15 4.86 -2.44
N LYS A 70 3.63 5.50 -1.40
CA LYS A 70 2.65 6.59 -1.54
C LYS A 70 3.22 7.79 -2.31
N LYS A 71 4.49 8.15 -2.06
CA LYS A 71 5.16 9.22 -2.82
C LYS A 71 5.46 8.81 -4.26
N ALA A 72 5.76 7.54 -4.51
CA ALA A 72 6.00 7.02 -5.86
C ALA A 72 4.74 7.03 -6.74
N ALA A 73 3.56 6.96 -6.12
CA ALA A 73 2.27 6.83 -6.82
C ALA A 73 2.01 7.93 -7.86
N MET A 74 2.49 9.16 -7.63
CA MET A 74 2.25 10.28 -8.54
C MET A 74 2.88 10.12 -9.93
N LEU A 75 3.92 9.30 -10.05
CA LEU A 75 4.64 9.07 -11.31
C LEU A 75 4.01 7.95 -12.14
N VAL A 76 3.03 7.24 -11.63
CA VAL A 76 2.48 6.04 -12.25
C VAL A 76 1.06 6.31 -12.76
N PRO A 77 0.79 6.16 -14.07
CA PRO A 77 -0.54 6.36 -14.61
C PRO A 77 -1.53 5.33 -14.06
N ASN A 78 -2.78 5.76 -13.81
CA ASN A 78 -3.86 4.94 -13.24
C ASN A 78 -3.52 4.26 -11.92
N PHE A 79 -2.59 4.83 -11.16
CA PHE A 79 -2.20 4.36 -9.83
C PHE A 79 -2.49 5.47 -8.81
N TYR A 80 -3.28 5.17 -7.80
CA TYR A 80 -3.74 6.16 -6.83
C TYR A 80 -3.71 5.60 -5.42
N ILE A 81 -3.07 6.33 -4.52
CA ILE A 81 -3.04 6.05 -3.07
C ILE A 81 -3.50 7.31 -2.36
N PRO A 82 -4.74 7.37 -1.84
CA PRO A 82 -5.21 8.50 -1.07
C PRO A 82 -4.46 8.61 0.26
N ASP A 83 -4.11 9.83 0.67
CA ASP A 83 -3.42 10.11 1.93
C ASP A 83 -4.42 10.53 3.01
N TYR A 84 -5.11 9.56 3.62
CA TYR A 84 -6.13 9.79 4.65
C TYR A 84 -5.97 8.90 5.87
N GLY A 85 -6.64 9.28 6.95
CA GLY A 85 -6.68 8.53 8.20
C GLY A 85 -5.33 8.45 8.87
N SER A 86 -4.76 7.27 8.88
CA SER A 86 -3.43 6.97 9.41
C SER A 86 -2.62 6.11 8.45
N ARG A 87 -1.38 5.80 8.79
CA ARG A 87 -0.52 4.88 8.00
C ARG A 87 -0.99 3.40 8.02
N MET A 88 -2.03 3.08 8.75
CA MET A 88 -2.75 1.82 8.62
C MET A 88 -3.57 1.79 7.33
N THR A 89 -4.10 2.93 6.89
CA THR A 89 -4.98 3.02 5.72
C THR A 89 -4.18 3.03 4.42
N SER A 90 -3.79 1.84 3.96
CA SER A 90 -3.05 1.65 2.71
C SER A 90 -3.98 1.16 1.60
N SER A 91 -4.95 2.01 1.23
CA SER A 91 -5.86 1.75 0.11
C SER A 91 -5.17 2.09 -1.20
N ILE A 92 -4.87 1.08 -2.01
CA ILE A 92 -4.19 1.24 -3.30
C ILE A 92 -5.18 0.92 -4.41
N TYR A 93 -5.31 1.84 -5.37
CA TYR A 93 -6.15 1.70 -6.55
C TYR A 93 -5.31 1.68 -7.81
N VAL A 94 -5.51 0.66 -8.65
CA VAL A 94 -4.89 0.53 -9.97
C VAL A 94 -5.97 0.25 -10.98
N ARG A 95 -6.03 1.06 -12.05
CA ARG A 95 -7.02 0.89 -13.13
C ARG A 95 -8.47 0.80 -12.63
N GLY A 96 -8.80 1.52 -11.54
CA GLY A 96 -10.13 1.52 -10.94
C GLY A 96 -10.43 0.37 -9.98
N LEU A 97 -9.53 -0.60 -9.83
CA LEU A 97 -9.64 -1.69 -8.87
C LEU A 97 -8.81 -1.39 -7.62
N GLY A 98 -9.36 -1.63 -6.45
CA GLY A 98 -8.70 -1.38 -5.18
C GLY A 98 -9.45 -2.01 -4.02
N ALA A 99 -8.90 -1.91 -2.81
CA ALA A 99 -9.52 -2.40 -1.60
C ALA A 99 -9.31 -1.43 -0.45
N ARG A 100 -10.37 -1.12 0.28
CA ARG A 100 -10.32 -0.32 1.51
C ARG A 100 -10.19 -1.17 2.75
N MET A 101 -10.82 -2.33 2.74
CA MET A 101 -10.94 -3.24 3.89
C MET A 101 -10.24 -4.57 3.59
N ASP A 102 -9.85 -5.25 4.64
CA ASP A 102 -9.25 -6.58 4.66
C ASP A 102 -8.11 -6.81 3.65
N GLN A 103 -8.32 -7.64 2.63
CA GLN A 103 -7.27 -8.06 1.71
C GLN A 103 -6.94 -6.96 0.67
N PRO A 104 -5.66 -6.72 0.36
CA PRO A 104 -5.30 -5.76 -0.69
C PRO A 104 -5.59 -6.30 -2.09
N ALA A 105 -5.89 -5.39 -3.02
CA ALA A 105 -6.00 -5.72 -4.45
C ALA A 105 -4.64 -5.59 -5.19
N VAL A 106 -3.68 -4.92 -4.57
CA VAL A 106 -2.32 -4.69 -5.09
C VAL A 106 -1.31 -5.20 -4.07
N GLY A 107 -0.40 -6.04 -4.50
CA GLY A 107 0.65 -6.59 -3.65
C GLY A 107 1.81 -5.62 -3.45
N LEU A 108 2.59 -5.86 -2.40
CA LEU A 108 3.85 -5.18 -2.12
C LEU A 108 4.96 -6.20 -1.87
N ASN A 109 6.05 -6.09 -2.63
CA ASN A 109 7.31 -6.79 -2.36
C ASN A 109 8.41 -5.79 -2.02
N VAL A 110 9.27 -6.13 -1.08
CA VAL A 110 10.50 -5.38 -0.79
C VAL A 110 11.66 -6.36 -0.81
N ASP A 111 12.65 -6.13 -1.68
CA ASP A 111 13.79 -7.06 -1.90
C ASP A 111 13.34 -8.52 -2.08
N ASN A 112 12.32 -8.76 -2.92
CA ASN A 112 11.65 -10.04 -3.22
C ASN A 112 10.83 -10.65 -2.07
N VAL A 113 10.74 -10.01 -0.92
CA VAL A 113 9.90 -10.44 0.21
C VAL A 113 8.48 -9.94 0.02
N PRO A 114 7.46 -10.82 -0.10
CA PRO A 114 6.06 -10.40 -0.19
C PRO A 114 5.54 -9.96 1.17
N PHE A 115 4.99 -8.74 1.25
CA PHE A 115 4.30 -8.26 2.44
C PHE A 115 2.86 -8.79 2.44
N LEU A 116 2.50 -9.62 3.43
CA LEU A 116 1.20 -10.31 3.46
C LEU A 116 0.08 -9.49 4.11
N ASN A 117 0.42 -8.42 4.84
CA ASN A 117 -0.54 -7.57 5.53
C ASN A 117 -0.47 -6.14 5.00
N LYS A 118 -1.58 -5.65 4.41
CA LYS A 118 -1.64 -4.30 3.82
C LYS A 118 -1.45 -3.17 4.83
N ASP A 119 -1.79 -3.39 6.10
CA ASP A 119 -1.66 -2.38 7.13
C ASP A 119 -0.18 -2.11 7.49
N ASN A 120 0.72 -2.96 6.95
CA ASN A 120 2.17 -2.77 6.98
C ASN A 120 2.76 -2.32 5.63
N TYR A 121 2.00 -1.70 4.73
CA TYR A 121 2.51 -1.25 3.43
C TYR A 121 3.08 0.18 3.46
N ASP A 122 2.59 1.04 4.36
CA ASP A 122 3.05 2.42 4.46
C ASP A 122 4.13 2.56 5.55
N PHE A 123 5.38 2.37 5.16
CA PHE A 123 6.57 2.64 5.96
C PHE A 123 7.65 3.29 5.11
N ASP A 124 8.56 4.01 5.77
CA ASP A 124 9.62 4.72 5.08
C ASP A 124 10.85 3.83 4.90
N LEU A 125 11.38 3.82 3.69
CA LEU A 125 12.57 3.10 3.26
C LEU A 125 13.67 4.13 2.98
N PRO A 126 14.78 4.13 3.74
CA PRO A 126 15.82 5.17 3.62
C PRO A 126 16.75 5.01 2.41
N ASP A 127 16.72 3.86 1.75
CA ASP A 127 17.73 3.39 0.80
C ASP A 127 17.13 2.76 -0.46
N ILE A 128 16.07 3.34 -0.99
CA ILE A 128 15.44 2.85 -2.23
C ILE A 128 16.40 3.03 -3.40
N ASP A 129 16.69 1.93 -4.11
CA ASP A 129 17.37 1.91 -5.39
C ASP A 129 16.38 2.16 -6.54
N ARG A 130 15.26 1.43 -6.53
CA ARG A 130 14.18 1.61 -7.50
C ARG A 130 12.85 1.09 -7.00
N VAL A 131 11.78 1.61 -7.61
CA VAL A 131 10.41 1.13 -7.43
C VAL A 131 9.86 0.69 -8.78
N GLU A 132 9.36 -0.54 -8.85
CA GLU A 132 8.71 -1.10 -10.03
C GLU A 132 7.21 -1.25 -9.73
N VAL A 133 6.36 -0.67 -10.57
CA VAL A 133 4.91 -0.75 -10.43
C VAL A 133 4.32 -1.45 -11.64
N PHE A 134 3.89 -2.69 -11.45
CA PHE A 134 3.19 -3.49 -12.44
C PHE A 134 1.69 -3.18 -12.36
N ARG A 135 1.08 -2.82 -13.47
CA ARG A 135 -0.35 -2.55 -13.59
C ARG A 135 -1.05 -3.69 -14.29
N GLY A 136 -2.21 -4.07 -13.79
CA GLY A 136 -2.89 -5.32 -14.18
C GLY A 136 -2.41 -6.51 -13.34
N PRO A 137 -3.15 -7.63 -13.39
CA PRO A 137 -2.93 -8.79 -12.53
C PRO A 137 -1.53 -9.37 -12.63
N GLN A 138 -0.91 -9.62 -11.48
CA GLN A 138 0.38 -10.30 -11.36
C GLN A 138 0.27 -11.60 -10.55
N SER A 139 -0.97 -12.10 -10.37
CA SER A 139 -1.22 -13.27 -9.51
C SER A 139 -0.58 -14.55 -10.02
N THR A 140 -0.32 -14.68 -11.32
CA THR A 140 0.27 -15.91 -11.89
C THR A 140 1.68 -16.19 -11.36
N LEU A 141 2.53 -15.19 -11.18
CA LEU A 141 3.88 -15.39 -10.64
C LEU A 141 3.99 -15.04 -9.16
N TYR A 142 3.18 -14.09 -8.68
CA TYR A 142 3.29 -13.54 -7.33
C TYR A 142 2.15 -13.97 -6.38
N GLY A 143 1.11 -14.64 -6.90
CA GLY A 143 0.04 -15.26 -6.13
C GLY A 143 -0.99 -14.28 -5.60
N ARG A 144 -1.46 -14.54 -4.38
CA ARG A 144 -2.55 -13.85 -3.72
C ARG A 144 -2.40 -12.33 -3.71
N ASN A 145 -3.55 -11.65 -3.75
CA ASN A 145 -3.64 -10.20 -3.52
C ASN A 145 -2.89 -9.34 -4.56
N ASN A 146 -2.70 -9.88 -5.77
CA ASN A 146 -2.15 -9.18 -6.92
C ASN A 146 -3.19 -9.05 -8.05
N LEU A 147 -4.45 -8.87 -7.68
CA LEU A 147 -5.61 -8.79 -8.58
C LEU A 147 -5.51 -7.60 -9.56
N ALA A 148 -5.04 -6.46 -9.08
CA ALA A 148 -4.98 -5.21 -9.84
C ALA A 148 -3.55 -4.80 -10.21
N GLY A 149 -2.54 -5.30 -9.49
CA GLY A 149 -1.14 -4.95 -9.72
C GLY A 149 -0.20 -5.42 -8.63
N LEU A 150 1.06 -5.04 -8.79
CA LEU A 150 2.14 -5.32 -7.84
C LEU A 150 3.07 -4.13 -7.76
N VAL A 151 3.50 -3.78 -6.57
CA VAL A 151 4.61 -2.85 -6.33
C VAL A 151 5.81 -3.64 -5.82
N SER A 152 6.95 -3.53 -6.49
CA SER A 152 8.22 -4.11 -6.05
C SER A 152 9.20 -2.98 -5.76
N VAL A 153 9.72 -2.94 -4.54
CA VAL A 153 10.73 -1.99 -4.10
C VAL A 153 12.04 -2.73 -3.91
N TYR A 154 13.10 -2.21 -4.49
CA TYR A 154 14.44 -2.73 -4.31
C TYR A 154 15.29 -1.70 -3.60
N THR A 155 16.08 -2.17 -2.64
CA THR A 155 16.98 -1.32 -1.87
C THR A 155 18.40 -1.40 -2.39
N MET A 156 19.19 -0.38 -2.11
CA MET A 156 20.57 -0.27 -2.59
C MET A 156 21.42 -1.47 -2.14
N SER A 157 22.14 -2.04 -3.08
CA SER A 157 23.04 -3.16 -2.81
C SER A 157 24.41 -2.65 -2.34
N PRO A 158 24.90 -3.09 -1.17
CA PRO A 158 26.25 -2.75 -0.70
C PRO A 158 27.37 -3.35 -1.55
N MET A 159 27.07 -4.28 -2.47
CA MET A 159 28.05 -4.76 -3.46
C MET A 159 28.24 -3.79 -4.62
N LYS A 160 27.19 -3.02 -4.97
CA LYS A 160 27.23 -2.07 -6.09
C LYS A 160 27.60 -0.65 -5.64
N TYR A 161 27.15 -0.25 -4.47
CA TYR A 161 27.36 1.07 -3.91
C TYR A 161 28.24 0.99 -2.65
N GLN A 162 29.18 1.92 -2.53
CA GLN A 162 30.06 2.10 -1.37
C GLN A 162 29.99 3.55 -0.92
N GLY A 163 30.13 3.81 0.39
CA GLY A 163 30.20 5.17 0.92
C GLY A 163 29.08 5.49 1.90
N VAL A 164 28.86 6.78 2.08
CA VAL A 164 27.89 7.33 3.05
C VAL A 164 26.90 8.22 2.33
N ARG A 165 25.62 8.05 2.65
CA ARG A 165 24.53 8.93 2.23
C ARG A 165 23.83 9.50 3.45
N ALA A 166 23.72 10.80 3.55
CA ALA A 166 23.01 11.49 4.62
C ALA A 166 22.06 12.54 4.04
N MET A 167 20.91 12.69 4.67
CA MET A 167 19.93 13.72 4.32
C MET A 167 19.32 14.30 5.60
N ALA A 168 19.19 15.63 5.62
CA ALA A 168 18.41 16.35 6.61
C ALA A 168 17.45 17.29 5.87
N ARG A 169 16.15 17.16 6.13
CA ARG A 169 15.10 18.03 5.57
C ARG A 169 14.28 18.64 6.69
N TYR A 170 14.06 19.93 6.59
CA TYR A 170 13.17 20.66 7.48
C TYR A 170 12.14 21.46 6.69
N GLY A 171 10.87 21.43 7.13
CA GLY A 171 9.80 22.09 6.38
C GLY A 171 8.56 22.41 7.21
N SER A 172 7.50 22.77 6.51
CA SER A 172 6.20 23.16 7.07
C SER A 172 5.70 22.16 8.11
N ALA A 173 4.89 22.62 9.07
CA ALA A 173 4.42 21.85 10.23
C ALA A 173 5.56 21.29 11.11
N ASN A 174 6.70 22.01 11.18
CA ASN A 174 7.91 21.57 11.88
C ASN A 174 8.32 20.14 11.50
N THR A 175 8.16 19.80 10.23
CA THR A 175 8.52 18.48 9.73
C THR A 175 10.04 18.40 9.62
N LEU A 176 10.63 17.44 10.34
CA LEU A 176 12.04 17.08 10.29
C LEU A 176 12.15 15.65 9.78
N ASP A 177 12.88 15.47 8.67
CA ASP A 177 13.24 14.15 8.16
C ASP A 177 14.77 14.01 8.17
N LEU A 178 15.26 12.94 8.75
CA LEU A 178 16.67 12.56 8.77
C LEU A 178 16.84 11.19 8.16
N THR A 179 17.85 11.02 7.31
CA THR A 179 18.22 9.72 6.74
C THR A 179 19.73 9.58 6.76
N LEU A 180 20.20 8.39 7.11
CA LEU A 180 21.61 8.01 7.06
C LEU A 180 21.73 6.60 6.52
N GLY A 181 22.64 6.40 5.57
CA GLY A 181 23.02 5.09 5.04
C GLY A 181 24.54 4.97 4.95
N VAL A 182 25.09 3.86 5.42
CA VAL A 182 26.50 3.51 5.32
C VAL A 182 26.60 2.17 4.60
N TYR A 183 27.40 2.13 3.55
CA TYR A 183 27.57 0.98 2.67
C TYR A 183 29.05 0.65 2.59
N HIS A 184 29.40 -0.59 2.90
CA HIS A 184 30.81 -1.00 2.96
C HIS A 184 31.03 -2.40 2.40
N LYS A 185 32.01 -2.54 1.54
CA LYS A 185 32.50 -3.80 1.01
C LYS A 185 33.66 -4.27 1.90
N LEU A 186 33.39 -5.27 2.73
CA LEU A 186 34.36 -5.84 3.65
C LEU A 186 35.43 -6.71 2.93
N SER A 187 35.02 -7.35 1.82
CA SER A 187 35.87 -8.11 0.93
C SER A 187 35.25 -8.20 -0.45
N GLU A 188 35.93 -8.74 -1.45
CA GLU A 188 35.34 -8.96 -2.78
C GLU A 188 34.08 -9.86 -2.76
N SER A 189 33.95 -10.66 -1.72
CA SER A 189 32.82 -11.57 -1.56
C SER A 189 31.76 -11.12 -0.56
N LEU A 190 32.04 -10.14 0.31
CA LEU A 190 31.16 -9.75 1.40
C LEU A 190 31.00 -8.24 1.49
N ALA A 191 29.77 -7.77 1.41
CA ALA A 191 29.41 -6.37 1.62
C ALA A 191 28.20 -6.23 2.53
N MET A 192 28.18 -5.14 3.30
CA MET A 192 27.12 -4.83 4.26
C MET A 192 26.69 -3.36 4.14
N SER A 193 25.46 -3.11 4.48
CA SER A 193 24.96 -1.74 4.68
C SER A 193 24.08 -1.65 5.91
N LEU A 194 24.11 -0.47 6.53
CA LEU A 194 23.19 -0.06 7.57
C LEU A 194 22.58 1.26 7.17
N SER A 195 21.26 1.32 7.10
CA SER A 195 20.53 2.53 6.77
C SER A 195 19.41 2.79 7.79
N GLY A 196 19.10 4.06 8.01
CA GLY A 196 18.04 4.44 8.93
C GLY A 196 17.39 5.75 8.55
N SER A 197 16.14 5.94 8.95
CA SER A 197 15.39 7.17 8.80
C SER A 197 14.65 7.52 10.08
N PHE A 198 14.46 8.83 10.27
CA PHE A 198 13.63 9.38 11.32
C PHE A 198 12.80 10.53 10.75
N THR A 199 11.50 10.52 10.98
CA THR A 199 10.57 11.59 10.61
C THR A 199 9.79 12.05 11.83
N ARG A 200 9.68 13.36 12.00
CA ARG A 200 8.80 13.99 12.99
C ARG A 200 8.04 15.12 12.33
N SER A 201 6.72 15.19 12.54
CA SER A 201 5.87 16.31 12.13
C SER A 201 4.93 16.72 13.27
N SER A 202 4.71 18.02 13.41
CA SER A 202 3.72 18.56 14.35
C SER A 202 2.28 18.38 13.86
N GLY A 203 2.08 18.13 12.55
CA GLY A 203 0.77 18.02 11.91
C GLY A 203 0.20 19.34 11.40
N PHE A 204 -0.75 19.24 10.48
CA PHE A 204 -1.37 20.36 9.79
C PHE A 204 -2.76 20.71 10.35
N TYR A 205 -3.51 19.71 10.82
CA TYR A 205 -4.91 19.84 11.20
C TYR A 205 -5.07 19.95 12.71
N THR A 206 -5.92 20.86 13.16
CA THR A 206 -6.18 21.10 14.59
C THR A 206 -7.53 20.52 14.96
N ASN A 207 -7.59 19.73 16.03
CA ASN A 207 -8.84 19.35 16.66
C ASN A 207 -9.32 20.52 17.54
N ASN A 208 -10.44 21.12 17.17
CA ASN A 208 -10.98 22.32 17.82
C ASN A 208 -11.52 22.05 19.23
N TYR A 209 -11.86 20.81 19.54
CA TYR A 209 -12.32 20.42 20.86
C TYR A 209 -11.24 20.63 21.94
N ASN A 210 -10.00 20.28 21.63
CA ASN A 210 -8.91 20.32 22.61
C ASN A 210 -7.71 21.18 22.19
N GLY A 211 -7.76 21.84 21.02
CA GLY A 211 -6.72 22.72 20.49
C GLY A 211 -5.44 22.00 20.05
N LYS A 212 -5.40 20.67 20.03
CA LYS A 212 -4.20 19.88 19.69
C LYS A 212 -4.18 19.51 18.20
N LYS A 213 -2.99 19.29 17.65
CA LYS A 213 -2.84 18.76 16.31
C LYS A 213 -3.26 17.28 16.26
N ALA A 214 -4.19 16.98 15.34
CA ALA A 214 -4.74 15.65 15.14
C ALA A 214 -3.77 14.68 14.45
N ASP A 215 -3.02 15.17 13.46
CA ASP A 215 -2.19 14.38 12.53
C ASP A 215 -0.67 14.45 12.82
N LYS A 216 -0.28 14.72 14.06
CA LYS A 216 1.14 14.65 14.46
C LYS A 216 1.70 13.25 14.25
N GLU A 217 2.98 13.15 13.81
CA GLU A 217 3.61 11.86 13.59
C GLU A 217 5.07 11.81 14.03
N ARG A 218 5.52 10.61 14.41
CA ARG A 218 6.92 10.24 14.63
C ARG A 218 7.14 8.86 14.07
N LEU A 219 8.08 8.75 13.17
CA LEU A 219 8.40 7.53 12.44
C LEU A 219 9.88 7.23 12.58
N GLY A 220 10.24 5.97 12.58
CA GLY A 220 11.62 5.53 12.52
C GLY A 220 11.72 4.24 11.76
N SER A 221 12.77 4.08 10.98
CA SER A 221 13.11 2.80 10.37
C SER A 221 14.62 2.57 10.38
N VAL A 222 15.00 1.31 10.52
CA VAL A 222 16.38 0.85 10.41
C VAL A 222 16.38 -0.39 9.52
N ARG A 223 17.37 -0.47 8.64
CA ARG A 223 17.59 -1.60 7.75
C ARG A 223 19.03 -2.01 7.76
N TRP A 224 19.26 -3.30 7.83
CA TRP A 224 20.56 -3.93 7.66
C TRP A 224 20.48 -4.87 6.44
N LYS A 225 21.42 -4.73 5.51
CA LYS A 225 21.54 -5.60 4.34
C LYS A 225 22.94 -6.20 4.27
N THR A 226 23.01 -7.50 4.01
CA THR A 226 24.25 -8.25 3.84
C THR A 226 24.18 -9.01 2.52
N VAL A 227 25.17 -8.83 1.67
CA VAL A 227 25.33 -9.62 0.46
C VAL A 227 26.65 -10.38 0.55
N TRP A 228 26.56 -11.71 0.49
CA TRP A 228 27.73 -12.60 0.59
C TRP A 228 27.77 -13.54 -0.62
N ARG A 229 28.95 -13.58 -1.27
CA ARG A 229 29.25 -14.39 -2.45
C ARG A 229 30.42 -15.30 -2.14
N PRO A 230 30.25 -16.39 -1.35
CA PRO A 230 31.33 -17.27 -0.95
C PRO A 230 31.98 -18.01 -2.14
N SER A 231 31.30 -18.07 -3.27
CA SER A 231 31.85 -18.60 -4.51
C SER A 231 31.20 -17.90 -5.72
N GLY A 232 31.77 -18.07 -6.92
CA GLY A 232 31.17 -17.54 -8.15
C GLY A 232 29.77 -18.10 -8.49
N ARG A 233 29.33 -19.15 -7.79
CA ARG A 233 28.02 -19.80 -8.02
C ARG A 233 27.01 -19.53 -6.93
N LEU A 234 27.42 -19.17 -5.72
CA LEU A 234 26.55 -19.02 -4.57
C LEU A 234 26.46 -17.54 -4.15
N THR A 235 25.26 -17.02 -4.04
CA THR A 235 24.98 -15.69 -3.50
C THR A 235 23.92 -15.80 -2.39
N LEU A 236 24.20 -15.16 -1.26
CA LEU A 236 23.28 -14.95 -0.16
C LEU A 236 23.02 -13.44 -0.04
N ASP A 237 21.76 -13.02 -0.10
CA ASP A 237 21.32 -11.64 0.11
C ASP A 237 20.31 -11.64 1.25
N ASN A 238 20.68 -11.09 2.39
CA ASN A 238 19.83 -10.97 3.56
C ASN A 238 19.50 -9.50 3.83
N THR A 239 18.25 -9.22 4.10
CA THR A 239 17.77 -7.88 4.47
C THR A 239 16.86 -7.96 5.69
N ALA A 240 17.30 -7.40 6.81
CA ALA A 240 16.53 -7.24 8.03
C ALA A 240 16.10 -5.79 8.21
N SER A 241 14.87 -5.54 8.62
CA SER A 241 14.34 -4.19 8.84
C SER A 241 13.41 -4.11 10.04
N VAL A 242 13.46 -2.95 10.70
CA VAL A 242 12.56 -2.59 11.79
C VAL A 242 11.93 -1.24 11.46
N ASN A 243 10.64 -1.10 11.64
CA ASN A 243 9.94 0.16 11.52
C ASN A 243 9.06 0.44 12.73
N VAL A 244 9.02 1.71 13.14
CA VAL A 244 8.22 2.19 14.29
C VAL A 244 7.40 3.38 13.83
N ASN A 245 6.11 3.35 14.10
CA ASN A 245 5.17 4.42 13.81
C ASN A 245 4.43 4.81 15.09
N ARG A 246 4.38 6.11 15.36
CA ARG A 246 3.61 6.73 16.44
C ARG A 246 2.96 7.98 15.88
N GLN A 247 1.65 7.91 15.60
CA GLN A 247 0.93 9.05 15.05
C GLN A 247 -0.41 9.26 15.73
N GLY A 248 -0.96 10.49 15.62
CA GLY A 248 -2.36 10.79 15.82
C GLY A 248 -3.14 10.20 14.64
N GLY A 249 -3.60 11.04 13.80
CA GLY A 249 -4.35 10.65 12.61
C GLY A 249 -5.83 10.91 12.76
N TYR A 250 -6.54 10.61 11.67
CA TYR A 250 -7.98 10.75 11.59
C TYR A 250 -8.48 12.20 11.73
N PRO A 251 -7.87 13.17 10.98
CA PRO A 251 -8.28 14.56 11.01
C PRO A 251 -9.54 14.77 10.16
N TYR A 252 -10.62 14.13 10.56
CA TYR A 252 -11.89 14.17 9.84
C TYR A 252 -12.69 15.40 10.24
N GLU A 253 -13.03 16.20 9.24
CA GLU A 253 -13.80 17.43 9.34
C GLU A 253 -15.28 17.10 9.11
N SER A 254 -16.17 17.57 9.98
CA SER A 254 -17.61 17.49 9.75
C SER A 254 -17.98 18.33 8.52
N VAL A 255 -18.74 17.75 7.59
CA VAL A 255 -19.21 18.45 6.40
C VAL A 255 -20.19 19.58 6.76
N GLU A 256 -20.91 19.44 7.86
CA GLU A 256 -21.93 20.37 8.28
C GLU A 256 -21.34 21.71 8.76
N ASN A 257 -20.27 21.66 9.55
CA ASN A 257 -19.71 22.86 10.18
C ASN A 257 -18.27 23.18 9.75
N GLY A 258 -17.63 22.31 8.99
CA GLY A 258 -16.27 22.54 8.47
C GLY A 258 -15.16 22.45 9.50
N ILE A 259 -15.36 21.78 10.65
CA ILE A 259 -14.37 21.68 11.72
C ILE A 259 -14.11 20.23 12.13
N ILE A 260 -12.90 20.00 12.66
CA ILE A 260 -12.50 18.78 13.33
C ILE A 260 -12.76 18.99 14.81
N SER A 261 -13.67 18.22 15.42
CA SER A 261 -14.04 18.41 16.83
C SER A 261 -14.49 17.08 17.44
N TYR A 262 -13.55 16.24 17.81
CA TYR A 262 -13.83 14.99 18.52
C TYR A 262 -13.25 15.05 19.95
N ASN A 263 -13.97 14.43 20.90
CA ASN A 263 -13.63 14.48 22.32
C ASN A 263 -12.66 13.40 22.77
N ASP A 264 -12.68 12.24 22.13
CA ASP A 264 -11.85 11.10 22.50
C ASP A 264 -10.50 11.08 21.78
N THR A 265 -9.54 10.34 22.31
CA THR A 265 -8.19 10.29 21.74
C THR A 265 -8.12 9.32 20.56
N CYS A 266 -7.78 9.87 19.38
CA CYS A 266 -7.44 9.06 18.20
C CYS A 266 -5.94 8.88 18.08
N PHE A 267 -5.49 7.67 17.79
CA PHE A 267 -4.09 7.38 17.48
C PHE A 267 -3.90 6.11 16.67
N TYR A 268 -2.74 6.01 16.03
CA TYR A 268 -2.21 4.77 15.47
C TYR A 268 -0.76 4.56 15.90
N ARG A 269 -0.45 3.35 16.34
CA ARG A 269 0.90 2.92 16.73
C ARG A 269 1.21 1.59 16.07
N ARG A 270 2.43 1.45 15.53
CA ARG A 270 2.88 0.20 14.91
C ARG A 270 4.35 -0.02 15.19
N ASN A 271 4.72 -1.27 15.47
CA ASN A 271 6.06 -1.81 15.38
C ASN A 271 6.05 -2.92 14.33
N GLY A 272 6.94 -2.84 13.37
CA GLY A 272 7.06 -3.83 12.30
C GLY A 272 8.49 -4.36 12.24
N VAL A 273 8.64 -5.66 12.04
CA VAL A 273 9.91 -6.32 11.77
C VAL A 273 9.73 -7.14 10.49
N ALA A 274 10.70 -7.09 9.60
CA ALA A 274 10.76 -7.97 8.45
C ALA A 274 12.20 -8.40 8.20
N ASP A 275 12.38 -9.68 7.95
CA ASP A 275 13.65 -10.29 7.55
C ASP A 275 13.42 -11.13 6.29
N GLY A 276 14.33 -11.06 5.34
CA GLY A 276 14.30 -11.82 4.10
C GLY A 276 15.68 -12.30 3.71
N LEU A 277 15.80 -13.60 3.50
CA LEU A 277 17.01 -14.24 3.00
C LEU A 277 16.76 -14.83 1.62
N THR A 278 17.49 -14.33 0.64
CA THR A 278 17.54 -14.89 -0.71
C THR A 278 18.85 -15.65 -0.89
N VAL A 279 18.77 -16.93 -1.18
CA VAL A 279 19.91 -17.78 -1.54
C VAL A 279 19.78 -18.15 -3.00
N SER A 280 20.79 -17.84 -3.82
CA SER A 280 20.82 -18.16 -5.25
C SER A 280 22.04 -19.00 -5.58
N TYR A 281 21.84 -20.12 -6.27
CA TYR A 281 22.88 -21.05 -6.71
C TYR A 281 22.82 -21.25 -8.22
N VAL A 282 23.93 -20.92 -8.90
CA VAL A 282 24.04 -20.97 -10.36
C VAL A 282 24.66 -22.29 -10.77
N LEU A 283 23.91 -23.11 -11.50
CA LEU A 283 24.34 -24.33 -12.17
C LEU A 283 24.47 -24.06 -13.68
N PRO A 284 25.18 -24.90 -14.44
CA PRO A 284 25.19 -24.81 -15.90
C PRO A 284 23.77 -24.91 -16.46
N GLY A 285 23.28 -23.81 -17.06
CA GLY A 285 21.95 -23.73 -17.67
C GLY A 285 20.74 -23.58 -16.71
N VAL A 286 20.95 -23.64 -15.38
CA VAL A 286 19.88 -23.53 -14.38
C VAL A 286 20.31 -22.68 -13.20
N THR A 287 19.47 -21.78 -12.76
CA THR A 287 19.64 -21.06 -11.48
C THR A 287 18.56 -21.51 -10.50
N LEU A 288 18.98 -21.93 -9.33
CA LEU A 288 18.10 -22.25 -8.20
C LEU A 288 18.09 -21.07 -7.23
N SER A 289 16.93 -20.68 -6.74
CA SER A 289 16.78 -19.65 -5.73
C SER A 289 15.83 -20.09 -4.63
N SER A 290 16.15 -19.74 -3.40
CA SER A 290 15.32 -19.93 -2.21
C SER A 290 15.13 -18.57 -1.55
N ILE A 291 13.89 -18.16 -1.33
CA ILE A 291 13.55 -16.91 -0.65
C ILE A 291 12.76 -17.27 0.60
N THR A 292 13.35 -17.03 1.75
CA THR A 292 12.74 -17.25 3.06
C THR A 292 12.47 -15.90 3.70
N SER A 293 11.28 -15.66 4.23
CA SER A 293 11.02 -14.43 4.99
C SER A 293 10.27 -14.66 6.28
N PHE A 294 10.57 -13.82 7.25
CA PHE A 294 9.83 -13.67 8.50
C PHE A 294 9.32 -12.22 8.61
N GLN A 295 8.07 -12.05 9.03
CA GLN A 295 7.47 -10.76 9.28
C GLN A 295 6.74 -10.77 10.62
N TYR A 296 6.80 -9.65 11.33
CA TYR A 296 6.06 -9.42 12.56
C TYR A 296 5.51 -8.01 12.56
N ILE A 297 4.26 -7.86 12.97
CA ILE A 297 3.58 -6.58 13.17
C ILE A 297 2.87 -6.60 14.53
N ASP A 298 3.09 -5.55 15.30
CA ASP A 298 2.32 -5.20 16.51
C ASP A 298 1.74 -3.82 16.27
N ASP A 299 0.43 -3.73 16.08
CA ASP A 299 -0.23 -2.45 15.86
C ASP A 299 -1.41 -2.23 16.80
N ASN A 300 -1.69 -0.96 17.04
CA ASN A 300 -2.79 -0.51 17.87
C ASN A 300 -3.38 0.78 17.29
N MET A 301 -4.62 0.71 16.93
CA MET A 301 -5.46 1.82 16.50
C MET A 301 -6.53 2.08 17.54
N THR A 302 -6.75 3.34 17.89
CA THR A 302 -7.94 3.76 18.67
C THR A 302 -8.56 4.95 17.96
N LEU A 303 -9.87 4.92 17.82
CA LEU A 303 -10.68 5.94 17.17
C LEU A 303 -11.79 6.42 18.11
N ASP A 304 -12.03 7.70 18.10
CA ASP A 304 -13.34 8.29 18.36
C ASP A 304 -14.20 8.03 17.13
N GLN A 305 -15.11 7.05 17.20
CA GLN A 305 -15.79 6.54 16.01
C GLN A 305 -16.93 7.45 15.53
N ASP A 306 -17.41 8.35 16.38
CA ASP A 306 -18.41 9.34 16.00
C ASP A 306 -17.80 10.63 15.43
N PHE A 307 -16.53 10.92 15.72
CA PHE A 307 -15.79 12.13 15.33
C PHE A 307 -16.47 13.45 15.72
N LEU A 308 -17.28 13.43 16.78
CA LEU A 308 -18.06 14.55 17.32
C LEU A 308 -17.59 14.90 18.74
N PRO A 309 -17.98 16.07 19.29
CA PRO A 309 -17.77 16.40 20.69
C PRO A 309 -18.80 15.74 21.63
N MET A 310 -19.19 14.49 21.33
CA MET A 310 -20.18 13.71 22.05
C MET A 310 -19.59 12.40 22.55
N SER A 311 -20.14 11.85 23.62
CA SER A 311 -19.65 10.62 24.22
C SER A 311 -20.38 9.39 23.68
N TYR A 312 -20.22 9.08 22.38
CA TYR A 312 -20.85 7.90 21.78
C TYR A 312 -20.07 6.62 22.08
N PHE A 313 -18.96 6.41 21.42
CA PHE A 313 -18.11 5.24 21.64
C PHE A 313 -16.72 5.36 21.02
N THR A 314 -15.78 4.65 21.60
CA THR A 314 -14.45 4.44 21.04
C THR A 314 -14.30 3.02 20.51
N LEU A 315 -13.61 2.91 19.38
CA LEU A 315 -13.22 1.63 18.77
C LEU A 315 -11.71 1.47 18.89
N THR A 316 -11.29 0.34 19.42
CA THR A 316 -9.87 -0.04 19.46
C THR A 316 -9.65 -1.30 18.64
N GLN A 317 -8.54 -1.37 17.90
CA GLN A 317 -8.05 -2.58 17.27
C GLN A 317 -6.57 -2.74 17.62
N ARG A 318 -6.25 -3.74 18.39
CA ARG A 318 -4.88 -4.11 18.71
C ARG A 318 -4.59 -5.48 18.12
N ARG A 319 -3.58 -5.54 17.27
CA ARG A 319 -3.22 -6.76 16.55
C ARG A 319 -1.75 -7.08 16.71
N HIS A 320 -1.49 -8.38 16.87
CA HIS A 320 -0.18 -9.00 16.76
C HIS A 320 -0.24 -10.06 15.66
N GLU A 321 0.53 -9.89 14.61
CA GLU A 321 0.59 -10.87 13.52
C GLU A 321 2.04 -11.22 13.21
N TRP A 322 2.30 -12.50 12.99
CA TRP A 322 3.54 -12.96 12.42
C TRP A 322 3.28 -13.81 11.18
N ALA A 323 4.23 -13.80 10.26
CA ALA A 323 4.15 -14.54 9.02
C ALA A 323 5.51 -15.10 8.62
N LEU A 324 5.49 -16.32 8.06
CA LEU A 324 6.62 -16.98 7.41
C LEU A 324 6.26 -17.23 5.96
N THR A 325 7.19 -16.98 5.05
CA THR A 325 7.04 -17.34 3.63
C THR A 325 8.27 -18.08 3.15
N GLN A 326 8.06 -19.03 2.24
CA GLN A 326 9.11 -19.74 1.54
C GLN A 326 8.77 -19.83 0.06
N ASP A 327 9.73 -19.47 -0.80
CA ASP A 327 9.61 -19.57 -2.25
C ASP A 327 10.85 -20.29 -2.82
N PHE A 328 10.67 -21.44 -3.46
CA PHE A 328 11.70 -22.17 -4.16
C PHE A 328 11.51 -21.97 -5.67
N ILE A 329 12.52 -21.49 -6.35
CA ILE A 329 12.48 -21.13 -7.75
C ILE A 329 13.62 -21.82 -8.48
N ALA A 330 13.28 -22.49 -9.58
CA ALA A 330 14.21 -22.98 -10.55
C ALA A 330 13.95 -22.30 -11.89
N ARG A 331 14.97 -21.77 -12.54
CA ARG A 331 14.86 -21.15 -13.84
C ARG A 331 16.00 -21.56 -14.75
N GLY A 332 15.71 -21.66 -16.03
CA GLY A 332 16.71 -22.06 -17.01
C GLY A 332 16.43 -21.52 -18.39
N GLN A 333 17.44 -21.58 -19.24
CA GLN A 333 17.33 -21.21 -20.63
C GLN A 333 18.06 -22.26 -21.49
N SER A 334 17.42 -22.68 -22.56
CA SER A 334 17.99 -23.60 -23.57
C SER A 334 17.68 -23.07 -24.96
N GLY A 335 18.66 -22.46 -25.62
CA GLY A 335 18.48 -21.82 -26.91
C GLY A 335 17.42 -20.71 -26.88
N LYS A 336 16.35 -20.89 -27.63
CA LYS A 336 15.22 -19.94 -27.74
C LYS A 336 14.15 -20.13 -26.64
N TYR A 337 14.25 -21.20 -25.87
CA TYR A 337 13.31 -21.54 -24.80
C TYR A 337 13.84 -21.12 -23.43
N SER A 338 13.06 -20.37 -22.69
CA SER A 338 13.31 -20.05 -21.29
C SER A 338 12.14 -20.51 -20.42
N TRP A 339 12.45 -20.97 -19.25
CA TRP A 339 11.46 -21.47 -18.30
C TRP A 339 11.77 -21.06 -16.87
N LEU A 340 10.70 -21.00 -16.07
CA LEU A 340 10.76 -20.81 -14.64
C LEU A 340 9.69 -21.71 -14.00
N GLY A 341 10.04 -22.40 -12.94
CA GLY A 341 9.12 -23.16 -12.09
C GLY A 341 9.34 -22.82 -10.62
N GLY A 342 8.30 -22.83 -9.82
CA GLY A 342 8.44 -22.54 -8.40
C GLY A 342 7.38 -23.17 -7.53
N LEU A 343 7.75 -23.29 -6.24
CA LEU A 343 6.89 -23.72 -5.15
C LEU A 343 6.88 -22.62 -4.09
N PHE A 344 5.70 -22.10 -3.77
CA PHE A 344 5.53 -21.07 -2.76
C PHE A 344 4.66 -21.57 -1.62
N GLY A 345 5.04 -21.27 -0.39
CA GLY A 345 4.25 -21.56 0.78
C GLY A 345 4.30 -20.40 1.78
N PHE A 346 3.24 -20.22 2.54
CA PHE A 346 3.23 -19.28 3.65
C PHE A 346 2.36 -19.78 4.79
N TYR A 347 2.70 -19.34 5.97
CA TYR A 347 1.85 -19.44 7.15
C TYR A 347 1.88 -18.10 7.88
N LYS A 348 0.70 -17.60 8.24
CA LYS A 348 0.57 -16.42 9.09
C LYS A 348 -0.45 -16.65 10.20
N ARG A 349 -0.26 -15.99 11.32
CA ARG A 349 -1.17 -16.00 12.45
C ARG A 349 -1.31 -14.61 13.02
N GLY A 350 -2.50 -14.05 12.90
CA GLY A 350 -2.92 -12.82 13.54
C GLY A 350 -3.73 -13.12 14.81
N ASN A 351 -3.45 -12.38 15.89
CA ASN A 351 -4.32 -12.27 17.04
C ASN A 351 -4.75 -10.81 17.15
N MET A 352 -6.05 -10.57 17.29
CA MET A 352 -6.58 -9.21 17.37
C MET A 352 -7.53 -9.09 18.55
N ASN A 353 -7.39 -8.02 19.32
CA ASN A 353 -8.35 -7.60 20.34
C ASN A 353 -8.99 -6.29 19.85
N ALA A 354 -10.32 -6.30 19.69
CA ALA A 354 -11.07 -5.22 19.05
C ALA A 354 -12.29 -4.77 19.88
N PRO A 355 -12.08 -4.24 21.10
CA PRO A 355 -13.18 -3.76 21.94
C PRO A 355 -13.79 -2.48 21.39
N VAL A 356 -15.12 -2.38 21.53
CA VAL A 356 -15.90 -1.16 21.39
C VAL A 356 -16.41 -0.75 22.77
N ASN A 357 -16.07 0.45 23.20
CA ASN A 357 -16.53 0.97 24.50
C ASN A 357 -17.58 2.05 24.26
N PHE A 358 -18.86 1.68 24.45
CA PHE A 358 -19.97 2.63 24.44
C PHE A 358 -19.93 3.48 25.71
N LYS A 359 -20.23 4.76 25.56
CA LYS A 359 -20.28 5.77 26.61
C LYS A 359 -21.70 6.31 26.75
N ASP A 360 -21.91 7.30 27.63
CA ASP A 360 -23.24 7.78 28.02
C ASP A 360 -24.15 8.11 26.84
N ASP A 361 -23.73 8.98 25.92
CA ASP A 361 -24.54 9.34 24.76
C ASP A 361 -24.78 8.13 23.81
N GLY A 362 -23.78 7.28 23.66
CA GLY A 362 -23.89 6.06 22.83
C GLY A 362 -24.88 5.06 23.42
N ILE A 363 -24.85 4.82 24.71
CA ILE A 363 -25.81 3.94 25.40
C ILE A 363 -27.20 4.51 25.26
N ARG A 364 -27.39 5.77 25.60
CA ARG A 364 -28.70 6.43 25.58
C ARG A 364 -29.29 6.53 24.17
N LEU A 365 -28.54 7.05 23.20
CA LEU A 365 -29.06 7.39 21.89
C LEU A 365 -29.09 6.21 20.93
N LEU A 366 -28.11 5.28 21.01
CA LEU A 366 -28.00 4.17 20.06
C LEU A 366 -28.56 2.86 20.61
N ILE A 367 -28.63 2.68 21.93
CA ILE A 367 -29.14 1.44 22.54
C ILE A 367 -30.47 1.67 23.24
N GLU A 368 -30.53 2.51 24.27
CA GLU A 368 -31.76 2.71 25.07
C GLU A 368 -32.91 3.28 24.23
N ASN A 369 -32.67 4.30 23.39
CA ASN A 369 -33.71 4.85 22.54
C ASN A 369 -34.28 3.83 21.53
N ASN A 370 -33.43 2.93 21.02
CA ASN A 370 -33.90 1.84 20.14
C ASN A 370 -34.69 0.77 20.92
N ALA A 371 -34.29 0.53 22.18
CA ALA A 371 -34.99 -0.40 23.06
C ALA A 371 -36.33 0.17 23.57
N ASN A 372 -36.42 1.48 23.73
CA ASN A 372 -37.53 2.17 24.38
C ASN A 372 -38.47 2.88 23.37
N GLN A 373 -38.74 2.25 22.23
CA GLN A 373 -39.65 2.80 21.23
C GLN A 373 -41.07 3.00 21.81
N PRO A 374 -41.85 3.98 21.32
CA PRO A 374 -43.20 4.20 21.77
C PRO A 374 -44.03 2.92 21.76
N GLY A 375 -44.66 2.57 22.90
CA GLY A 375 -45.44 1.33 23.07
C GLY A 375 -44.65 0.12 23.57
N THR A 376 -43.36 0.28 23.82
CA THR A 376 -42.56 -0.79 24.47
C THR A 376 -43.12 -1.09 25.85
N ARG A 377 -43.44 -2.36 26.09
CA ARG A 377 -43.98 -2.83 27.38
C ARG A 377 -42.94 -2.75 28.50
N TYR A 378 -41.69 -3.08 28.19
CA TYR A 378 -40.59 -3.11 29.17
C TYR A 378 -39.49 -2.15 28.79
N PRO A 379 -39.66 -0.84 29.00
CA PRO A 379 -38.58 0.11 28.83
C PRO A 379 -37.38 -0.23 29.73
N ILE A 380 -36.18 0.08 29.25
CA ILE A 380 -34.91 -0.23 29.94
C ILE A 380 -34.06 1.01 30.12
N GLU A 381 -33.24 1.00 31.18
CA GLU A 381 -32.17 1.96 31.41
C GLU A 381 -30.96 1.19 31.94
N PHE A 382 -29.79 1.40 31.33
CA PHE A 382 -28.56 0.75 31.78
C PHE A 382 -28.11 1.33 33.12
N ASP A 383 -27.69 0.46 34.05
CA ASP A 383 -27.19 0.90 35.39
C ASP A 383 -25.78 1.54 35.29
N SER A 384 -25.01 1.21 34.21
CA SER A 384 -23.71 1.80 33.89
C SER A 384 -23.81 2.73 32.69
N ARG A 385 -23.04 3.80 32.71
CA ARG A 385 -22.87 4.73 31.58
C ARG A 385 -21.63 4.38 30.71
N GLU A 386 -21.07 3.23 30.93
CA GLU A 386 -20.06 2.61 30.07
C GLU A 386 -20.44 1.14 29.81
N LEU A 387 -20.37 0.72 28.56
CA LEU A 387 -20.63 -0.64 28.11
C LEU A 387 -19.51 -1.11 27.18
N LEU A 388 -18.72 -2.06 27.67
CA LEU A 388 -17.68 -2.70 26.87
C LEU A 388 -18.26 -3.88 26.09
N LEU A 389 -18.18 -3.81 24.77
CA LEU A 389 -18.34 -4.96 23.86
C LEU A 389 -16.95 -5.45 23.47
N GLY A 390 -16.53 -6.57 24.04
CA GLY A 390 -15.22 -7.18 23.80
C GLY A 390 -15.27 -8.15 22.63
N SER A 391 -14.26 -8.10 21.77
CA SER A 391 -14.07 -9.05 20.69
C SER A 391 -12.61 -9.43 20.58
N GLU A 392 -12.33 -10.74 20.60
CA GLU A 392 -11.01 -11.33 20.46
C GLU A 392 -10.99 -12.29 19.29
N PHE A 393 -9.96 -12.20 18.46
CA PHE A 393 -9.84 -12.99 17.24
C PHE A 393 -8.47 -13.64 17.13
N ARG A 394 -8.45 -14.86 16.64
CA ARG A 394 -7.26 -15.57 16.23
C ARG A 394 -7.46 -16.08 14.80
N MET A 395 -6.59 -15.67 13.88
CA MET A 395 -6.73 -15.90 12.44
C MET A 395 -5.49 -16.56 11.85
N PRO A 396 -5.31 -17.90 12.01
CA PRO A 396 -4.29 -18.61 11.27
C PRO A 396 -4.68 -18.73 9.79
N THR A 397 -3.71 -18.49 8.92
CA THR A 397 -3.88 -18.65 7.47
C THR A 397 -2.68 -19.41 6.92
N PHE A 398 -2.94 -20.41 6.11
CA PHE A 398 -1.94 -21.23 5.44
C PHE A 398 -2.19 -21.21 3.93
N GLY A 399 -1.13 -21.17 3.13
CA GLY A 399 -1.25 -21.27 1.69
C GLY A 399 -0.08 -22.00 1.06
N LEU A 400 -0.37 -22.71 -0.04
CA LEU A 400 0.60 -23.37 -0.90
C LEU A 400 0.30 -23.05 -2.37
N ALA A 401 1.34 -22.96 -3.19
CA ALA A 401 1.18 -22.76 -4.60
C ALA A 401 2.29 -23.43 -5.41
N VAL A 402 1.94 -23.90 -6.60
CA VAL A 402 2.86 -24.30 -7.64
C VAL A 402 2.66 -23.41 -8.85
N TYR A 403 3.75 -22.96 -9.48
CA TYR A 403 3.67 -22.09 -10.64
C TYR A 403 4.78 -22.40 -11.65
N HIS A 404 4.47 -22.11 -12.91
CA HIS A 404 5.36 -22.33 -14.04
C HIS A 404 5.19 -21.26 -15.09
N ARG A 405 6.30 -20.87 -15.72
CA ARG A 405 6.35 -20.03 -16.92
C ARG A 405 7.17 -20.72 -17.99
N SER A 406 6.64 -20.77 -19.20
CA SER A 406 7.35 -21.16 -20.42
C SER A 406 7.37 -19.99 -21.38
N SER A 407 8.51 -19.70 -21.99
CA SER A 407 8.67 -18.63 -22.99
C SER A 407 9.53 -19.09 -24.14
N VAL A 408 9.09 -18.78 -25.35
CA VAL A 408 9.79 -19.17 -26.60
C VAL A 408 10.01 -17.93 -27.47
N LYS A 409 11.26 -17.72 -27.93
CA LYS A 409 11.60 -16.65 -28.87
C LYS A 409 11.56 -17.20 -30.30
N LEU A 410 10.64 -16.67 -31.14
CA LEU A 410 10.38 -17.05 -32.53
C LEU A 410 10.68 -15.85 -33.45
N GLY A 411 11.94 -15.69 -33.84
CA GLY A 411 12.40 -14.49 -34.53
C GLY A 411 12.30 -13.28 -33.60
N ASP A 412 11.56 -12.28 -34.04
CA ASP A 412 11.30 -11.05 -33.23
C ASP A 412 10.11 -11.19 -32.29
N PHE A 413 9.39 -12.32 -32.35
CA PHE A 413 8.30 -12.62 -31.40
C PHE A 413 8.80 -13.40 -30.21
N THR A 414 8.29 -13.03 -29.01
CA THR A 414 8.41 -13.82 -27.81
C THR A 414 7.00 -14.17 -27.32
N VAL A 415 6.71 -15.47 -27.23
CA VAL A 415 5.43 -15.98 -26.69
C VAL A 415 5.67 -16.61 -25.34
N ALA A 416 4.88 -16.24 -24.35
CA ALA A 416 4.96 -16.83 -23.02
C ALA A 416 3.60 -17.29 -22.51
N ALA A 417 3.62 -18.41 -21.79
CA ALA A 417 2.49 -18.97 -21.07
C ALA A 417 2.87 -19.22 -19.61
N ASP A 418 2.09 -18.66 -18.70
CA ASP A 418 2.30 -18.78 -17.26
C ASP A 418 1.07 -19.45 -16.64
N LEU A 419 1.30 -20.35 -15.70
CA LEU A 419 0.27 -21.09 -14.98
C LEU A 419 0.59 -21.09 -13.50
N ARG A 420 -0.43 -20.97 -12.65
CA ARG A 420 -0.31 -21.12 -11.20
C ARG A 420 -1.56 -21.77 -10.63
N LEU A 421 -1.35 -22.62 -9.62
CA LEU A 421 -2.39 -23.18 -8.79
C LEU A 421 -2.11 -22.81 -7.35
N ASP A 422 -3.03 -22.07 -6.73
CA ASP A 422 -2.99 -21.67 -5.32
C ASP A 422 -4.00 -22.47 -4.54
N TYR A 423 -3.60 -22.95 -3.36
CA TYR A 423 -4.46 -23.43 -2.29
C TYR A 423 -4.26 -22.57 -1.06
N GLU A 424 -5.36 -22.11 -0.44
CA GLU A 424 -5.33 -21.33 0.78
C GLU A 424 -6.39 -21.83 1.77
N LYS A 425 -6.02 -21.96 3.05
CA LYS A 425 -6.94 -22.23 4.17
C LYS A 425 -6.86 -21.07 5.15
N VAL A 426 -8.02 -20.49 5.48
CA VAL A 426 -8.21 -19.43 6.47
C VAL A 426 -9.09 -19.94 7.56
N SER A 427 -8.68 -19.77 8.82
CA SER A 427 -9.50 -20.05 9.99
C SER A 427 -9.74 -18.78 10.79
N LEU A 428 -10.88 -18.68 11.43
CA LEU A 428 -11.22 -17.64 12.39
C LEU A 428 -11.70 -18.28 13.67
N ASP A 429 -11.01 -18.02 14.75
CA ASP A 429 -11.37 -18.37 16.11
C ASP A 429 -11.77 -17.06 16.81
N TYR A 430 -13.00 -16.94 17.26
CA TYR A 430 -13.52 -15.70 17.83
C TYR A 430 -14.13 -15.91 19.21
N HIS A 431 -14.01 -14.90 20.06
CA HIS A 431 -14.67 -14.81 21.36
C HIS A 431 -15.20 -13.39 21.55
N ASN A 432 -16.51 -13.28 21.64
CA ASN A 432 -17.24 -12.05 21.85
C ASN A 432 -17.89 -12.06 23.22
N PHE A 433 -17.73 -10.99 23.97
CA PHE A 433 -18.26 -10.90 25.33
C PHE A 433 -18.73 -9.51 25.70
N ALA A 434 -19.76 -9.45 26.52
CA ALA A 434 -20.20 -8.23 27.19
C ALA A 434 -20.89 -8.62 28.50
N SER A 435 -20.76 -7.78 29.51
CA SER A 435 -21.46 -7.97 30.79
C SER A 435 -21.86 -6.61 31.35
N THR A 436 -23.15 -6.46 31.65
CA THR A 436 -23.70 -5.24 32.24
C THR A 436 -24.97 -5.58 33.01
N SER A 437 -25.62 -4.59 33.60
CA SER A 437 -26.96 -4.69 34.15
C SER A 437 -27.82 -3.50 33.73
N TYR A 438 -29.11 -3.70 33.76
CA TYR A 438 -30.08 -2.69 33.45
C TYR A 438 -31.29 -2.76 34.39
N THR A 439 -31.93 -1.64 34.58
CA THR A 439 -33.23 -1.53 35.20
C THR A 439 -34.30 -1.54 34.13
N ARG A 440 -35.39 -2.31 34.31
CA ARG A 440 -36.57 -2.28 33.44
C ARG A 440 -37.84 -2.14 34.27
N TRP A 441 -38.89 -1.65 33.66
CA TRP A 441 -40.19 -1.52 34.33
C TRP A 441 -41.31 -1.96 33.38
N ASP A 442 -42.40 -2.56 33.96
CA ASP A 442 -43.60 -2.89 33.21
C ASP A 442 -44.48 -1.62 33.08
N ALA A 443 -44.48 -1.03 31.92
CA ALA A 443 -45.24 0.20 31.61
C ALA A 443 -46.76 -0.03 31.44
N THR A 444 -47.20 -1.28 31.47
CA THR A 444 -48.62 -1.65 31.31
C THR A 444 -49.40 -1.71 32.62
N VAL A 445 -48.72 -1.60 33.78
CA VAL A 445 -49.28 -1.64 35.14
C VAL A 445 -49.06 -0.34 35.89
N THR A 446 -50.01 0.01 36.74
CA THR A 446 -49.93 1.25 37.57
C THR A 446 -50.18 0.91 39.04
N PRO A 447 -49.24 1.21 39.98
CA PRO A 447 -47.90 1.79 39.69
C PRO A 447 -47.01 0.81 38.95
N TRP A 448 -46.00 1.33 38.21
CA TRP A 448 -45.07 0.52 37.44
C TRP A 448 -44.31 -0.46 38.34
N VAL A 449 -44.19 -1.71 37.87
CA VAL A 449 -43.33 -2.70 38.52
C VAL A 449 -41.93 -2.52 37.98
N VAL A 450 -40.97 -2.28 38.88
CA VAL A 450 -39.57 -2.01 38.56
C VAL A 450 -38.71 -3.25 38.86
N TYR A 451 -37.92 -3.67 37.88
CA TYR A 451 -36.94 -4.74 38.02
C TYR A 451 -35.54 -4.13 37.97
N ASN A 452 -34.92 -3.95 39.12
CA ASN A 452 -33.60 -3.33 39.23
C ASN A 452 -32.48 -4.32 38.98
N LYS A 453 -31.39 -3.83 38.41
CA LYS A 453 -30.12 -4.57 38.24
C LYS A 453 -30.31 -5.96 37.56
N VAL A 454 -31.12 -6.00 36.53
CA VAL A 454 -31.25 -7.21 35.72
C VAL A 454 -29.95 -7.47 34.98
N PRO A 455 -29.24 -8.56 35.24
CA PRO A 455 -27.97 -8.81 34.57
C PRO A 455 -28.20 -9.23 33.13
N VAL A 456 -27.32 -8.74 32.23
CA VAL A 456 -27.24 -9.24 30.85
C VAL A 456 -25.79 -9.55 30.53
N THR A 457 -25.57 -10.79 30.10
CA THR A 457 -24.25 -11.29 29.71
C THR A 457 -24.34 -11.87 28.31
N LEU A 458 -23.39 -11.49 27.47
CA LEU A 458 -23.08 -12.14 26.22
C LEU A 458 -21.73 -12.85 26.38
N ASP A 459 -21.64 -14.08 25.90
CA ASP A 459 -20.41 -14.88 25.85
C ASP A 459 -20.56 -15.85 24.69
N GLU A 460 -20.06 -15.42 23.53
CA GLU A 460 -20.22 -16.10 22.25
C GLU A 460 -18.85 -16.40 21.66
N SER A 461 -18.58 -17.66 21.37
CA SER A 461 -17.33 -18.09 20.76
C SER A 461 -17.57 -19.14 19.69
N GLY A 462 -16.68 -19.19 18.73
CA GLY A 462 -16.76 -20.16 17.65
C GLY A 462 -15.47 -20.24 16.85
N VAL A 463 -15.41 -21.32 16.04
CA VAL A 463 -14.32 -21.56 15.10
C VAL A 463 -14.91 -21.77 13.71
N LEU A 464 -14.45 -20.98 12.76
CA LEU A 464 -14.86 -21.02 11.36
C LEU A 464 -13.67 -21.34 10.48
N ASP A 465 -13.85 -22.21 9.50
CA ASP A 465 -12.80 -22.63 8.56
C ASP A 465 -13.27 -22.49 7.12
N ARG A 466 -12.39 -21.96 6.25
CA ARG A 466 -12.61 -21.92 4.80
C ARG A 466 -11.36 -22.28 4.03
N SER A 467 -11.53 -22.87 2.85
CA SER A 467 -10.42 -23.13 1.91
C SER A 467 -10.81 -22.74 0.50
N PHE A 468 -9.82 -22.30 -0.27
CA PHE A 468 -9.96 -21.86 -1.64
C PHE A 468 -8.91 -22.52 -2.52
N VAL A 469 -9.28 -22.79 -3.78
CA VAL A 469 -8.35 -23.21 -4.82
C VAL A 469 -8.52 -22.27 -6.00
N GLU A 470 -7.43 -21.64 -6.45
CA GLU A 470 -7.45 -20.72 -7.57
C GLU A 470 -6.45 -21.13 -8.67
N PHE A 471 -6.97 -21.26 -9.88
CA PHE A 471 -6.16 -21.47 -11.09
C PHE A 471 -5.96 -20.16 -11.83
N LEU A 472 -4.72 -19.79 -12.09
CA LEU A 472 -4.31 -18.46 -12.55
C LEU A 472 -3.46 -18.55 -13.82
N PRO A 473 -4.08 -18.56 -15.01
CA PRO A 473 -3.38 -18.54 -16.28
C PRO A 473 -2.99 -17.10 -16.71
N LYS A 474 -1.89 -17.01 -17.46
CA LYS A 474 -1.51 -15.82 -18.23
C LYS A 474 -0.90 -16.28 -19.56
N VAL A 475 -1.27 -15.59 -20.62
CA VAL A 475 -0.63 -15.74 -21.94
C VAL A 475 -0.23 -14.35 -22.41
N SER A 476 0.97 -14.26 -22.99
CA SER A 476 1.48 -12.99 -23.50
C SER A 476 2.30 -13.20 -24.77
N VAL A 477 2.27 -12.19 -25.61
CA VAL A 477 3.07 -12.10 -26.86
C VAL A 477 3.76 -10.74 -26.86
N GLU A 478 5.01 -10.73 -27.21
CA GLU A 478 5.82 -9.53 -27.44
C GLU A 478 6.43 -9.59 -28.83
N TYR A 479 6.49 -8.43 -29.50
CA TYR A 479 7.14 -8.24 -30.79
C TYR A 479 8.21 -7.17 -30.66
N GLU A 480 9.46 -7.55 -30.87
CA GLU A 480 10.62 -6.66 -30.76
C GLU A 480 10.88 -5.97 -32.13
N LEU A 481 11.03 -4.65 -32.10
CA LEU A 481 11.48 -3.79 -33.19
C LEU A 481 12.79 -3.10 -32.78
N PRO A 482 13.60 -2.57 -33.70
CA PRO A 482 14.89 -1.95 -33.36
C PRO A 482 14.82 -0.83 -32.32
N SER A 483 13.73 -0.06 -32.29
CA SER A 483 13.52 1.07 -31.38
C SER A 483 12.20 1.02 -30.63
N ALA A 484 11.47 -0.09 -30.74
CA ALA A 484 10.15 -0.23 -30.13
C ALA A 484 9.89 -1.68 -29.71
N SER A 485 8.97 -1.89 -28.79
CA SER A 485 8.35 -3.19 -28.54
C SER A 485 6.84 -3.06 -28.47
N LEU A 486 6.15 -4.05 -29.01
CA LEU A 486 4.70 -4.19 -28.90
C LEU A 486 4.39 -5.41 -28.05
N PHE A 487 3.40 -5.33 -27.20
CA PHE A 487 2.98 -6.50 -26.44
C PHE A 487 1.46 -6.60 -26.32
N ALA A 488 1.00 -7.83 -26.15
CA ALA A 488 -0.37 -8.14 -25.81
C ALA A 488 -0.39 -9.23 -24.74
N SER A 489 -1.31 -9.14 -23.77
CA SER A 489 -1.47 -10.17 -22.77
C SER A 489 -2.90 -10.33 -22.29
N VAL A 490 -3.21 -11.56 -21.85
CA VAL A 490 -4.44 -11.92 -21.13
C VAL A 490 -4.01 -12.59 -19.83
N SER A 491 -4.51 -12.08 -18.70
CA SER A 491 -4.11 -12.58 -17.38
C SER A 491 -5.27 -12.62 -16.41
N LYS A 492 -5.30 -13.67 -15.56
CA LYS A 492 -6.23 -13.78 -14.44
C LYS A 492 -5.56 -13.30 -13.14
N GLY A 493 -6.28 -12.52 -12.37
CA GLY A 493 -5.90 -12.11 -11.02
C GLY A 493 -6.91 -12.53 -9.98
N TYR A 494 -6.49 -12.61 -8.71
CA TYR A 494 -7.39 -12.81 -7.61
C TYR A 494 -6.96 -12.07 -6.35
N LYS A 495 -7.94 -11.79 -5.50
CA LYS A 495 -7.79 -11.31 -4.14
C LYS A 495 -8.41 -12.34 -3.21
N ALA A 496 -7.71 -12.71 -2.14
CA ALA A 496 -8.11 -13.80 -1.26
C ALA A 496 -9.46 -13.52 -0.57
N GLY A 497 -10.19 -14.57 -0.30
CA GLY A 497 -11.34 -14.58 0.58
C GLY A 497 -10.95 -14.57 2.06
N GLY A 498 -11.94 -14.57 2.95
CA GLY A 498 -11.70 -14.54 4.38
C GLY A 498 -12.92 -14.23 5.22
N TYR A 499 -12.66 -13.61 6.37
CA TYR A 499 -13.65 -13.20 7.35
C TYR A 499 -13.51 -11.72 7.69
N ASN A 500 -14.61 -10.98 7.63
CA ASN A 500 -14.64 -9.55 7.99
C ASN A 500 -14.80 -9.36 9.50
N THR A 501 -13.67 -9.22 10.20
CA THR A 501 -13.67 -9.02 11.65
C THR A 501 -14.14 -7.63 12.09
N GLN A 502 -14.22 -6.65 11.19
CA GLN A 502 -14.71 -5.30 11.53
C GLN A 502 -16.22 -5.26 11.82
N MET A 503 -16.96 -6.31 11.39
CA MET A 503 -18.40 -6.41 11.60
C MET A 503 -18.79 -6.96 12.97
N PHE A 504 -17.86 -7.49 13.77
CA PHE A 504 -18.21 -8.11 15.02
C PHE A 504 -18.81 -7.16 16.07
N SER A 505 -18.49 -5.86 16.01
CA SER A 505 -19.17 -4.86 16.85
C SER A 505 -20.66 -4.76 16.54
N ASP A 506 -21.03 -4.82 15.23
CA ASP A 506 -22.43 -4.82 14.82
C ASP A 506 -23.13 -6.14 15.16
N VAL A 507 -22.43 -7.26 15.00
CA VAL A 507 -22.91 -8.60 15.42
C VAL A 507 -23.18 -8.61 16.92
N LEU A 508 -22.24 -8.13 17.75
CA LEU A 508 -22.42 -8.05 19.20
C LEU A 508 -23.56 -7.12 19.61
N GLN A 509 -23.67 -5.96 18.98
CA GLN A 509 -24.77 -5.03 19.23
C GLN A 509 -26.10 -5.69 18.90
N GLN A 510 -26.20 -6.40 17.76
CA GLN A 510 -27.40 -7.12 17.34
C GLN A 510 -27.72 -8.27 18.31
N SER A 511 -26.72 -9.03 18.75
CA SER A 511 -26.88 -10.08 19.77
C SER A 511 -27.37 -9.50 21.12
N LEU A 512 -26.85 -8.34 21.52
CA LEU A 512 -27.34 -7.63 22.72
C LEU A 512 -28.80 -7.22 22.56
N MET A 513 -29.18 -6.61 21.43
CA MET A 513 -30.55 -6.19 21.14
C MET A 513 -31.51 -7.39 21.08
N SER A 514 -31.04 -8.57 20.66
CA SER A 514 -31.84 -9.79 20.66
C SER A 514 -32.19 -10.26 22.09
N LYS A 515 -31.28 -10.06 23.06
CA LYS A 515 -31.57 -10.35 24.49
C LYS A 515 -32.71 -9.51 25.07
N PHE A 516 -32.95 -8.33 24.51
CA PHE A 516 -34.06 -7.47 24.86
C PHE A 516 -35.34 -7.77 24.06
N GLY A 517 -35.29 -8.75 23.11
CA GLY A 517 -36.43 -9.07 22.24
C GLY A 517 -36.70 -8.05 21.13
N ILE A 518 -35.73 -7.18 20.82
CA ILE A 518 -35.87 -6.05 19.88
C ILE A 518 -35.40 -6.43 18.48
N ALA A 519 -34.47 -7.37 18.37
CA ALA A 519 -33.87 -7.79 17.12
C ALA A 519 -33.67 -9.30 17.06
N THR A 520 -33.39 -9.83 15.88
CA THR A 520 -32.94 -11.21 15.70
C THR A 520 -31.41 -11.22 15.61
N ALA A 521 -30.75 -12.12 16.36
CA ALA A 521 -29.29 -12.29 16.26
C ALA A 521 -28.91 -12.73 14.85
N TYR A 522 -27.76 -12.25 14.36
CA TYR A 522 -27.21 -12.67 13.08
C TYR A 522 -26.64 -14.09 13.15
N ASP A 523 -26.71 -14.82 12.03
CA ASP A 523 -25.82 -15.95 11.80
C ASP A 523 -24.43 -15.41 11.50
N VAL A 524 -23.49 -15.63 12.43
CA VAL A 524 -22.14 -15.06 12.37
C VAL A 524 -21.42 -15.52 11.10
N ASP A 525 -21.48 -16.82 10.77
CA ASP A 525 -20.79 -17.34 9.59
C ASP A 525 -21.32 -16.73 8.29
N GLU A 526 -22.63 -16.58 8.16
CA GLU A 526 -23.23 -15.99 6.94
C GLU A 526 -22.89 -14.53 6.74
N ILE A 527 -22.73 -13.76 7.83
CA ILE A 527 -22.55 -12.30 7.78
C ILE A 527 -21.09 -11.89 7.56
N ILE A 528 -20.13 -12.63 8.10
CA ILE A 528 -18.73 -12.21 8.10
C ILE A 528 -17.89 -12.84 7.00
N LYS A 529 -18.35 -13.94 6.38
CA LYS A 529 -17.60 -14.63 5.33
C LYS A 529 -17.64 -13.90 3.99
N TYR A 530 -16.55 -13.98 3.25
CA TYR A 530 -16.50 -13.56 1.85
C TYR A 530 -15.55 -14.45 1.04
N ASP A 531 -15.91 -14.67 -0.23
CA ASP A 531 -15.16 -15.49 -1.19
C ASP A 531 -14.07 -14.69 -1.92
N PRO A 532 -13.11 -15.37 -2.58
CA PRO A 532 -12.13 -14.70 -3.42
C PRO A 532 -12.77 -13.86 -4.54
N GLU A 533 -12.25 -12.64 -4.71
CA GLU A 533 -12.56 -11.75 -5.83
C GLU A 533 -11.61 -12.06 -6.99
N LYS A 534 -12.11 -12.07 -8.24
CA LYS A 534 -11.39 -12.49 -9.44
C LYS A 534 -11.42 -11.43 -10.51
N SER A 535 -10.35 -11.32 -11.30
CA SER A 535 -10.30 -10.44 -12.46
C SER A 535 -9.73 -11.14 -13.70
N MET A 536 -10.22 -10.74 -14.89
CA MET A 536 -9.63 -11.04 -16.17
C MET A 536 -9.23 -9.74 -16.86
N ASN A 537 -7.95 -9.60 -17.15
CA ASN A 537 -7.36 -8.43 -17.79
C ASN A 537 -6.90 -8.77 -19.21
N TYR A 538 -7.23 -7.88 -20.13
CA TYR A 538 -6.81 -7.86 -21.52
C TYR A 538 -6.05 -6.57 -21.75
N GLU A 539 -4.82 -6.63 -22.21
CA GLU A 539 -4.04 -5.42 -22.47
C GLU A 539 -3.20 -5.54 -23.73
N VAL A 540 -3.03 -4.41 -24.40
CA VAL A 540 -2.12 -4.21 -25.52
C VAL A 540 -1.34 -2.94 -25.26
N GLY A 541 -0.04 -2.98 -25.52
CA GLY A 541 0.81 -1.81 -25.33
C GLY A 541 1.98 -1.75 -26.28
N ALA A 542 2.57 -0.56 -26.33
CA ALA A 542 3.76 -0.26 -27.11
C ALA A 542 4.75 0.51 -26.24
N ARG A 543 6.03 0.28 -26.46
CA ARG A 543 7.15 1.07 -25.93
C ARG A 543 8.02 1.52 -27.06
N TYR A 544 8.54 2.72 -26.95
CA TYR A 544 9.43 3.31 -27.93
C TYR A 544 10.58 4.04 -27.23
N SER A 545 11.78 3.85 -27.74
CA SER A 545 12.97 4.62 -27.37
C SER A 545 13.67 5.10 -28.66
N SER A 546 13.89 6.40 -28.77
CA SER A 546 14.55 6.94 -29.96
C SER A 546 16.00 6.45 -30.04
N PRO A 547 16.55 6.22 -31.26
CA PRO A 547 17.94 5.80 -31.40
C PRO A 547 18.96 6.81 -30.81
N SER A 548 18.59 8.10 -30.75
CA SER A 548 19.38 9.14 -30.09
C SER A 548 19.26 9.13 -28.57
N GLY A 549 18.36 8.32 -28.00
CA GLY A 549 18.10 8.27 -26.57
C GLY A 549 17.40 9.49 -25.99
N ASN A 550 17.10 10.53 -26.79
CA ASN A 550 16.52 11.79 -26.29
C ASN A 550 15.00 11.73 -26.07
N PHE A 551 14.32 10.68 -26.53
CA PHE A 551 12.89 10.46 -26.29
C PHE A 551 12.63 9.00 -25.97
N SER A 552 11.82 8.77 -24.95
CA SER A 552 11.26 7.44 -24.65
C SER A 552 9.83 7.57 -24.17
N GLY A 553 9.02 6.54 -24.42
CA GLY A 553 7.63 6.54 -24.00
C GLY A 553 6.96 5.19 -24.09
N SER A 554 5.81 5.08 -23.45
CA SER A 554 4.94 3.91 -23.54
C SER A 554 3.48 4.30 -23.64
N ALA A 555 2.72 3.48 -24.34
CA ALA A 555 1.25 3.57 -24.42
C ALA A 555 0.66 2.18 -24.17
N THR A 556 -0.40 2.12 -23.35
CA THR A 556 -1.11 0.86 -23.07
C THR A 556 -2.59 1.14 -23.03
N ILE A 557 -3.38 0.25 -23.63
CA ILE A 557 -4.83 0.19 -23.46
C ILE A 557 -5.18 -1.11 -22.74
N PHE A 558 -6.20 -1.07 -21.91
CA PHE A 558 -6.62 -2.22 -21.12
C PHE A 558 -8.13 -2.32 -21.00
N TYR A 559 -8.58 -3.55 -20.76
CA TYR A 559 -9.95 -3.89 -20.38
C TYR A 559 -9.92 -4.96 -19.30
N ILE A 560 -10.59 -4.72 -18.17
CA ILE A 560 -10.63 -5.62 -17.02
C ILE A 560 -12.09 -5.94 -16.68
N ASN A 561 -12.40 -7.23 -16.55
CA ASN A 561 -13.62 -7.71 -15.90
C ASN A 561 -13.28 -8.20 -14.49
N CYS A 562 -13.98 -7.68 -13.48
CA CYS A 562 -13.89 -8.12 -12.10
C CYS A 562 -15.18 -8.84 -11.73
N TYR A 563 -15.05 -10.03 -11.15
CA TYR A 563 -16.14 -10.91 -10.75
C TYR A 563 -16.08 -11.16 -9.24
N ASP A 564 -17.22 -11.40 -8.64
CA ASP A 564 -17.34 -11.70 -7.21
C ASP A 564 -16.67 -10.62 -6.36
N GLN A 565 -16.84 -9.35 -6.80
CA GLN A 565 -16.16 -8.21 -6.18
C GLN A 565 -16.58 -8.08 -4.72
N GLN A 566 -15.60 -7.97 -3.85
CA GLN A 566 -15.78 -7.79 -2.41
C GLN A 566 -16.15 -6.33 -2.16
N LEU A 567 -17.42 -6.09 -1.90
CA LEU A 567 -18.02 -4.78 -1.65
C LEU A 567 -18.74 -4.77 -0.30
N THR A 568 -18.85 -3.59 0.28
CA THR A 568 -19.62 -3.41 1.52
C THR A 568 -21.08 -3.11 1.17
N MET A 569 -22.01 -3.76 1.85
CA MET A 569 -23.45 -3.50 1.74
C MET A 569 -24.10 -3.51 3.13
N PHE A 570 -25.33 -3.03 3.21
CA PHE A 570 -26.13 -3.17 4.44
C PHE A 570 -26.65 -4.60 4.56
N PRO A 571 -26.74 -5.16 5.78
CA PRO A 571 -27.43 -6.41 5.98
C PRO A 571 -28.90 -6.30 5.52
N PRO A 572 -29.53 -7.40 5.06
CA PRO A 572 -30.91 -7.39 4.61
C PRO A 572 -31.88 -6.80 5.66
N GLY A 573 -32.68 -5.81 5.27
CA GLY A 573 -33.71 -5.20 6.12
C GLY A 573 -33.21 -4.19 7.15
N VAL A 574 -31.91 -3.84 7.18
CA VAL A 574 -31.35 -2.85 8.10
C VAL A 574 -30.59 -1.74 7.34
N THR A 575 -30.51 -0.57 7.97
CA THR A 575 -29.81 0.61 7.40
C THR A 575 -28.54 0.97 8.17
N THR A 576 -28.15 0.16 9.14
CA THR A 576 -26.97 0.29 9.97
C THR A 576 -26.13 -0.98 9.88
N GLY A 577 -24.81 -0.86 10.15
CA GLY A 577 -23.86 -1.95 9.95
C GLY A 577 -23.55 -2.14 8.45
N ARG A 578 -22.34 -2.56 8.14
CA ARG A 578 -21.93 -2.86 6.76
C ARG A 578 -21.23 -4.20 6.70
N ILE A 579 -21.82 -5.14 5.99
CA ILE A 579 -21.21 -6.44 5.71
C ILE A 579 -20.36 -6.38 4.44
N MET A 580 -19.33 -7.21 4.36
CA MET A 580 -18.61 -7.46 3.13
C MET A 580 -19.23 -8.66 2.41
N THR A 581 -19.51 -8.50 1.14
CA THR A 581 -20.12 -9.55 0.32
C THR A 581 -19.51 -9.57 -1.08
N ASN A 582 -19.64 -10.71 -1.77
CA ASN A 582 -19.23 -10.90 -3.16
C ASN A 582 -20.36 -10.53 -4.15
N ALA A 583 -21.06 -9.44 -3.90
CA ALA A 583 -22.26 -9.07 -4.66
C ALA A 583 -21.95 -8.35 -5.99
N GLY A 584 -20.74 -7.82 -6.17
CA GLY A 584 -20.39 -6.93 -7.26
C GLY A 584 -19.82 -7.62 -8.49
N LYS A 585 -20.10 -7.04 -9.66
CA LYS A 585 -19.36 -7.24 -10.91
C LYS A 585 -19.01 -5.88 -11.47
N THR A 586 -17.74 -5.68 -11.80
CA THR A 586 -17.24 -4.41 -12.33
C THR A 586 -16.51 -4.64 -13.65
N HIS A 587 -16.62 -3.69 -14.57
CA HIS A 587 -15.71 -3.60 -15.70
C HIS A 587 -14.94 -2.28 -15.63
N SER A 588 -13.68 -2.34 -16.03
CA SER A 588 -12.81 -1.17 -16.12
C SER A 588 -12.09 -1.18 -17.45
N CYS A 589 -12.09 -0.06 -18.16
CA CYS A 589 -11.32 0.13 -19.37
C CYS A 589 -10.60 1.48 -19.34
N GLY A 590 -9.48 1.56 -20.03
CA GLY A 590 -8.73 2.81 -20.03
C GLY A 590 -7.47 2.77 -20.88
N ALA A 591 -6.73 3.87 -20.78
CA ALA A 591 -5.48 4.10 -21.46
C ALA A 591 -4.42 4.69 -20.51
N GLU A 592 -3.17 4.39 -20.79
CA GLU A 592 -2.01 4.80 -20.03
C GLU A 592 -0.93 5.28 -20.97
N LEU A 593 -0.35 6.45 -20.68
CA LEU A 593 0.72 7.05 -21.45
C LEU A 593 1.85 7.46 -20.52
N THR A 594 3.09 7.24 -20.95
CA THR A 594 4.28 7.81 -20.33
C THR A 594 5.17 8.39 -21.42
N ALA A 595 5.82 9.52 -21.15
CA ALA A 595 6.78 10.10 -22.05
C ALA A 595 7.91 10.78 -21.26
N PHE A 596 9.11 10.61 -21.75
CA PHE A 596 10.29 11.32 -21.31
C PHE A 596 10.99 11.91 -22.53
N TRP A 597 11.35 13.19 -22.47
CA TRP A 597 11.96 13.88 -23.60
C TRP A 597 13.02 14.89 -23.16
N THR A 598 14.18 14.84 -23.82
CA THR A 598 15.32 15.73 -23.63
C THR A 598 15.60 16.46 -24.94
N PRO A 599 14.82 17.50 -25.30
CA PRO A 599 14.94 18.18 -26.59
C PRO A 599 16.29 18.83 -26.80
N VAL A 600 16.89 19.35 -25.73
CA VAL A 600 18.21 19.98 -25.73
C VAL A 600 18.96 19.61 -24.45
N LYS A 601 20.29 19.68 -24.48
CA LYS A 601 21.13 19.40 -23.30
C LYS A 601 20.70 20.26 -22.12
N GLY A 602 20.53 19.63 -20.97
CA GLY A 602 20.12 20.26 -19.72
C GLY A 602 18.61 20.44 -19.55
N PHE A 603 17.79 20.34 -20.61
CA PHE A 603 16.34 20.45 -20.49
C PHE A 603 15.65 19.11 -20.66
N SER A 604 14.79 18.74 -19.71
CA SER A 604 14.01 17.50 -19.76
C SER A 604 12.54 17.75 -19.43
N ILE A 605 11.67 16.97 -20.06
CA ILE A 605 10.23 16.94 -19.84
C ILE A 605 9.83 15.51 -19.51
N THR A 606 9.09 15.34 -18.45
CA THR A 606 8.48 14.05 -18.06
C THR A 606 6.96 14.20 -18.06
N GLY A 607 6.24 13.26 -18.64
CA GLY A 607 4.79 13.25 -18.64
C GLY A 607 4.23 11.85 -18.40
N THR A 608 3.20 11.73 -17.55
CA THR A 608 2.40 10.51 -17.40
C THR A 608 0.92 10.87 -17.40
N TYR A 609 0.11 10.04 -18.06
CA TYR A 609 -1.33 10.20 -18.09
C TYR A 609 -2.01 8.84 -18.00
N GLY A 610 -3.01 8.73 -17.14
CA GLY A 610 -3.87 7.57 -17.02
C GLY A 610 -5.34 7.98 -17.10
N PHE A 611 -6.09 7.28 -17.94
CA PHE A 611 -7.55 7.37 -18.01
C PHE A 611 -8.15 6.03 -17.59
N THR A 612 -9.18 6.07 -16.72
CA THR A 612 -9.89 4.89 -16.23
C THR A 612 -11.38 5.13 -16.21
N ASN A 613 -12.13 4.21 -16.82
CA ASN A 613 -13.59 4.16 -16.75
C ASN A 613 -14.01 2.85 -16.07
N ALA A 614 -14.00 2.85 -14.73
CA ALA A 614 -14.42 1.71 -13.91
C ALA A 614 -15.90 1.89 -13.49
N ARG A 615 -16.76 0.90 -13.80
CA ARG A 615 -18.21 0.95 -13.54
C ARG A 615 -18.73 -0.38 -13.02
N PHE A 616 -19.74 -0.32 -12.19
CA PHE A 616 -20.51 -1.50 -11.80
C PHE A 616 -21.26 -2.07 -13.00
N ALA A 617 -20.97 -3.30 -13.37
CA ALA A 617 -21.78 -4.06 -14.31
C ALA A 617 -23.00 -4.68 -13.63
N ARG A 618 -22.88 -4.99 -12.34
CA ARG A 618 -23.94 -5.43 -11.43
C ARG A 618 -23.53 -5.10 -10.00
N PHE A 619 -24.37 -4.38 -9.29
CA PHE A 619 -24.25 -4.19 -7.85
C PHE A 619 -25.56 -3.65 -7.28
N ASN A 620 -26.12 -4.38 -6.32
CA ASN A 620 -27.26 -3.97 -5.50
C ASN A 620 -26.88 -4.20 -4.05
N ASP A 621 -26.95 -3.18 -3.22
CA ASP A 621 -26.57 -3.23 -1.79
C ASP A 621 -27.79 -3.44 -0.86
N GLY A 622 -28.95 -3.78 -1.43
CA GLY A 622 -30.21 -3.91 -0.71
C GLY A 622 -30.99 -2.60 -0.56
N GLN A 623 -30.36 -1.45 -0.81
CA GLN A 623 -31.01 -0.12 -0.80
C GLN A 623 -31.14 0.47 -2.21
N GLY A 624 -30.31 0.06 -3.15
CA GLY A 624 -30.34 0.55 -4.53
C GLY A 624 -29.61 -0.34 -5.52
N ASP A 625 -29.97 -0.23 -6.80
CA ASP A 625 -29.24 -0.81 -7.93
C ASP A 625 -28.32 0.25 -8.52
N TYR A 626 -27.01 0.00 -8.43
CA TYR A 626 -25.96 0.92 -8.86
C TYR A 626 -25.33 0.54 -10.20
N LYS A 627 -25.98 -0.32 -10.98
CA LYS A 627 -25.52 -0.71 -12.31
C LYS A 627 -25.25 0.53 -13.18
N GLY A 628 -24.07 0.59 -13.79
CA GLY A 628 -23.62 1.70 -14.62
C GLY A 628 -22.96 2.84 -13.87
N ASN A 629 -23.09 2.90 -12.53
CA ASN A 629 -22.41 3.89 -11.70
C ASN A 629 -20.90 3.61 -11.63
N ARG A 630 -20.13 4.66 -11.36
CA ARG A 630 -18.67 4.56 -11.23
C ARG A 630 -18.29 3.94 -9.89
N VAL A 631 -17.22 3.18 -9.90
CA VAL A 631 -16.64 2.60 -8.69
C VAL A 631 -16.10 3.72 -7.80
N PRO A 632 -16.50 3.77 -6.51
CA PRO A 632 -16.04 4.78 -5.57
C PRO A 632 -14.52 4.75 -5.33
N TYR A 633 -13.98 5.90 -4.91
CA TYR A 633 -12.57 6.11 -4.53
C TYR A 633 -11.54 5.96 -5.65
N ALA A 634 -11.95 5.58 -6.84
CA ALA A 634 -11.09 5.45 -8.01
C ALA A 634 -11.15 6.72 -8.89
N PRO A 635 -10.04 7.43 -9.12
CA PRO A 635 -10.02 8.61 -9.98
C PRO A 635 -10.22 8.23 -11.44
N GLN A 636 -10.93 9.09 -12.19
CA GLN A 636 -11.11 8.91 -13.63
C GLN A 636 -9.81 9.15 -14.42
N ASN A 637 -9.02 10.09 -13.95
CA ASN A 637 -7.77 10.47 -14.58
C ASN A 637 -6.71 10.66 -13.52
N THR A 638 -5.48 10.30 -13.87
CA THR A 638 -4.28 10.68 -13.14
C THR A 638 -3.31 11.27 -14.15
N PHE A 639 -2.68 12.39 -13.83
CA PHE A 639 -1.59 12.88 -14.64
C PHE A 639 -0.48 13.49 -13.79
N TYR A 640 0.71 13.41 -14.32
CA TYR A 640 1.87 14.11 -13.84
C TYR A 640 2.63 14.65 -15.02
N GLY A 641 3.07 15.92 -14.95
CA GLY A 641 3.92 16.55 -15.92
C GLY A 641 4.98 17.38 -15.21
N ALA A 642 6.23 17.28 -15.62
CA ALA A 642 7.30 18.10 -15.06
C ALA A 642 8.27 18.53 -16.15
N ALA A 643 8.72 19.77 -16.05
CA ALA A 643 9.81 20.31 -16.82
C ALA A 643 10.98 20.68 -15.88
N GLU A 644 12.18 20.39 -16.32
CA GLU A 644 13.38 20.67 -15.58
C GLU A 644 14.48 21.20 -16.47
N TYR A 645 15.20 22.17 -15.96
CA TYR A 645 16.42 22.68 -16.57
C TYR A 645 17.61 22.57 -15.61
N ASN A 646 18.68 21.94 -16.07
CA ASN A 646 19.93 21.79 -15.34
C ASN A 646 21.01 22.71 -15.94
N PHE A 647 21.45 23.68 -15.16
CA PHE A 647 22.59 24.53 -15.45
C PHE A 647 23.86 23.82 -14.96
N ASP A 648 24.78 23.54 -15.85
CA ASP A 648 26.08 22.94 -15.52
C ASP A 648 27.15 24.06 -15.49
N PHE A 649 27.76 24.27 -14.32
CA PHE A 649 28.80 25.30 -14.13
C PHE A 649 30.22 24.70 -14.16
N GLY A 650 30.33 23.39 -14.38
CA GLY A 650 31.60 22.67 -14.43
C GLY A 650 32.25 22.47 -13.06
N ASN A 651 33.38 21.78 -13.06
CA ASN A 651 34.08 21.37 -11.82
C ASN A 651 34.89 22.48 -11.14
N THR A 652 35.08 23.64 -11.76
CA THR A 652 35.83 24.77 -11.21
C THR A 652 35.01 25.62 -10.23
N SER A 653 33.70 25.66 -10.38
CA SER A 653 32.79 26.44 -9.53
C SER A 653 32.50 25.74 -8.19
N LEU A 654 32.18 26.51 -7.14
CA LEU A 654 31.68 25.96 -5.85
C LEU A 654 30.37 25.22 -6.04
N VAL A 655 29.48 25.75 -6.87
CA VAL A 655 28.24 25.09 -7.32
C VAL A 655 28.55 24.39 -8.64
N LYS A 656 28.49 23.07 -8.67
CA LYS A 656 28.70 22.29 -9.89
C LYS A 656 27.51 22.41 -10.85
N SER A 657 26.31 22.30 -10.32
CA SER A 657 25.09 22.44 -11.10
C SER A 657 23.93 23.03 -10.29
N LEU A 658 23.00 23.65 -11.01
CA LEU A 658 21.72 24.10 -10.46
C LEU A 658 20.60 23.56 -11.32
N SER A 659 19.72 22.74 -10.73
CA SER A 659 18.52 22.21 -11.38
C SER A 659 17.29 22.97 -10.91
N LEU A 660 16.53 23.52 -11.84
CA LEU A 660 15.22 24.13 -11.58
C LEU A 660 14.15 23.21 -12.15
N ARG A 661 13.19 22.82 -11.33
CA ARG A 661 12.08 21.95 -11.72
C ARG A 661 10.75 22.57 -11.36
N CYS A 662 9.78 22.43 -12.27
CA CYS A 662 8.38 22.72 -12.04
C CYS A 662 7.57 21.51 -12.48
N GLY A 663 6.67 21.04 -11.62
CA GLY A 663 5.82 19.90 -11.88
C GLY A 663 4.36 20.20 -11.56
N VAL A 664 3.48 19.56 -12.31
CA VAL A 664 2.02 19.58 -12.10
C VAL A 664 1.55 18.14 -11.96
N ARG A 665 0.81 17.85 -10.91
CA ARG A 665 0.09 16.60 -10.77
C ARG A 665 -1.41 16.88 -10.68
N GLY A 666 -2.20 16.05 -11.35
CA GLY A 666 -3.65 16.17 -11.34
C GLY A 666 -4.34 14.84 -11.09
N VAL A 667 -5.47 14.95 -10.43
CA VAL A 667 -6.35 13.82 -10.14
C VAL A 667 -7.74 14.18 -10.65
N GLY A 668 -8.31 13.30 -11.47
CA GLY A 668 -9.66 13.44 -12.02
C GLY A 668 -10.73 13.26 -10.96
N SER A 669 -11.97 13.39 -11.38
CA SER A 669 -13.10 13.25 -10.45
C SER A 669 -13.08 11.90 -9.74
N ILE A 670 -13.33 11.93 -8.43
CA ILE A 670 -13.47 10.75 -7.57
C ILE A 670 -14.89 10.78 -6.99
N TYR A 671 -15.64 9.70 -7.16
CA TYR A 671 -16.92 9.52 -6.50
C TYR A 671 -16.70 8.84 -5.14
N TRP A 672 -17.47 9.27 -4.12
CA TRP A 672 -17.26 8.80 -2.76
C TRP A 672 -18.25 7.72 -2.32
N ASN A 673 -19.34 7.58 -3.04
CA ASN A 673 -20.44 6.64 -2.76
C ASN A 673 -20.92 5.93 -4.02
N GLU A 674 -21.64 4.86 -3.83
CA GLU A 674 -22.06 3.91 -4.85
C GLU A 674 -23.12 4.51 -5.77
N ASP A 675 -23.96 5.42 -5.26
CA ASP A 675 -24.99 6.15 -6.03
C ASP A 675 -24.42 7.32 -6.86
N ASN A 676 -23.13 7.62 -6.71
CA ASN A 676 -22.41 8.71 -7.37
C ASN A 676 -22.98 10.12 -7.09
N SER A 677 -23.72 10.32 -6.01
CA SER A 677 -24.26 11.62 -5.62
C SER A 677 -23.19 12.58 -5.09
N LEU A 678 -22.11 12.05 -4.55
CA LEU A 678 -21.01 12.83 -3.95
C LEU A 678 -19.70 12.60 -4.70
N LYS A 679 -19.02 13.69 -5.04
CA LYS A 679 -17.73 13.61 -5.74
C LYS A 679 -16.75 14.69 -5.31
N GLN A 680 -15.46 14.37 -5.39
CA GLN A 680 -14.39 15.34 -5.51
C GLN A 680 -14.26 15.69 -7.00
N PRO A 681 -14.39 16.95 -7.41
CA PRO A 681 -14.08 17.38 -8.77
C PRO A 681 -12.60 17.18 -9.11
N PHE A 682 -12.25 17.30 -10.39
CA PHE A 682 -10.86 17.38 -10.81
C PHE A 682 -10.10 18.47 -10.03
N TYR A 683 -8.86 18.15 -9.61
CA TYR A 683 -7.93 19.12 -9.03
C TYR A 683 -6.51 18.90 -9.54
N ALA A 684 -5.73 19.96 -9.53
CA ALA A 684 -4.31 19.91 -9.85
C ALA A 684 -3.50 20.66 -8.81
N GLN A 685 -2.27 20.21 -8.59
CA GLN A 685 -1.32 20.78 -7.65
C GLN A 685 -0.03 21.08 -8.41
N ILE A 686 0.58 22.22 -8.11
CA ILE A 686 1.87 22.62 -8.67
C ILE A 686 2.95 22.44 -7.60
N ASP A 687 4.01 21.76 -7.97
CA ASP A 687 5.21 21.59 -7.15
C ASP A 687 6.41 22.23 -7.88
N ALA A 688 7.33 22.86 -7.14
CA ALA A 688 8.54 23.42 -7.72
C ALA A 688 9.73 23.18 -6.81
N SER A 689 10.93 23.02 -7.38
CA SER A 689 12.16 22.91 -6.60
C SER A 689 13.37 23.52 -7.33
N ALA A 690 14.33 23.93 -6.51
CA ALA A 690 15.66 24.37 -6.94
C ALA A 690 16.69 23.55 -6.16
N LEU A 691 17.50 22.75 -6.89
CA LEU A 691 18.55 21.88 -6.34
C LEU A 691 19.91 22.37 -6.79
N ALA A 692 20.74 22.81 -5.85
CA ALA A 692 22.15 23.14 -6.07
C ALA A 692 23.03 21.97 -5.63
N VAL A 693 23.84 21.45 -6.55
CA VAL A 693 24.85 20.44 -6.27
C VAL A 693 26.18 21.16 -6.07
N LEU A 694 26.79 20.96 -4.90
CA LEU A 694 28.04 21.60 -4.50
C LEU A 694 29.21 20.64 -4.73
N LYS A 695 30.43 21.19 -4.60
CA LYS A 695 31.65 20.37 -4.47
C LYS A 695 31.57 19.47 -3.23
N ASN A 696 32.39 18.42 -3.22
CA ASN A 696 32.58 17.54 -2.07
C ASN A 696 31.30 16.77 -1.64
N GLY A 697 30.40 16.44 -2.59
CA GLY A 697 29.25 15.56 -2.33
C GLY A 697 28.06 16.22 -1.64
N PHE A 698 28.10 17.51 -1.36
CA PHE A 698 26.95 18.20 -0.77
C PHE A 698 25.96 18.68 -1.84
N SER A 699 24.68 18.68 -1.46
CA SER A 699 23.65 19.37 -2.24
C SER A 699 22.60 20.01 -1.33
N VAL A 700 22.04 21.13 -1.78
CA VAL A 700 21.00 21.88 -1.09
C VAL A 700 19.80 22.01 -2.02
N GLU A 701 18.61 21.67 -1.54
CA GLU A 701 17.36 21.80 -2.28
C GLU A 701 16.36 22.64 -1.50
N VAL A 702 15.72 23.57 -2.18
CA VAL A 702 14.51 24.25 -1.71
C VAL A 702 13.35 23.76 -2.54
N SER A 703 12.29 23.26 -1.88
CA SER A 703 11.13 22.68 -2.55
C SER A 703 9.83 23.24 -1.99
N GLY A 704 8.87 23.47 -2.89
CA GLY A 704 7.50 23.83 -2.60
C GLY A 704 6.55 22.76 -3.16
N TYR A 705 5.59 22.34 -2.36
CA TYR A 705 4.57 21.36 -2.73
C TYR A 705 3.19 21.99 -2.62
N ASN A 706 2.34 21.74 -3.61
CA ASN A 706 1.03 22.39 -3.71
C ASN A 706 1.14 23.91 -3.56
N ILE A 707 2.09 24.53 -4.28
CA ILE A 707 2.37 25.98 -4.16
C ILE A 707 1.17 26.84 -4.59
N SER A 708 0.26 26.27 -5.39
CA SER A 708 -1.04 26.88 -5.75
C SER A 708 -2.05 26.89 -4.61
N ASP A 709 -1.73 26.25 -3.47
CA ASP A 709 -2.61 26.02 -2.32
C ASP A 709 -4.01 25.48 -2.71
N THR A 710 -4.04 24.62 -3.73
CA THR A 710 -5.25 23.99 -4.22
C THR A 710 -5.94 23.21 -3.09
N LYS A 711 -7.21 23.52 -2.85
CA LYS A 711 -8.03 22.83 -1.85
C LYS A 711 -8.72 21.63 -2.51
N TYR A 712 -8.61 20.47 -1.89
CA TYR A 712 -9.18 19.21 -2.36
C TYR A 712 -9.43 18.27 -1.20
N ASN A 713 -10.35 17.32 -1.39
CA ASN A 713 -10.65 16.29 -0.41
C ASN A 713 -9.98 14.97 -0.83
N VAL A 714 -9.45 14.24 0.13
CA VAL A 714 -8.80 12.94 -0.09
C VAL A 714 -9.66 11.77 0.37
N PHE A 715 -10.68 12.05 1.18
CA PHE A 715 -11.57 11.04 1.72
C PHE A 715 -12.91 11.63 2.14
N TYR A 716 -13.97 10.83 2.04
CA TYR A 716 -15.31 11.12 2.53
C TYR A 716 -15.96 9.83 3.04
N PHE A 717 -16.71 9.92 4.12
CA PHE A 717 -17.51 8.82 4.67
C PHE A 717 -18.66 9.34 5.53
N LYS A 718 -19.58 8.42 5.87
CA LYS A 718 -20.65 8.68 6.85
C LYS A 718 -20.45 7.81 8.08
N SER A 719 -20.71 8.38 9.26
CA SER A 719 -20.75 7.68 10.54
C SER A 719 -21.89 8.23 11.38
N ILE A 720 -22.74 7.38 11.92
CA ILE A 720 -23.88 7.70 12.81
C ILE A 720 -24.72 8.86 12.25
N GLY A 721 -25.11 8.75 10.96
CA GLY A 721 -25.92 9.76 10.29
C GLY A 721 -25.19 11.04 9.87
N ASN A 722 -23.98 11.30 10.37
CA ASN A 722 -23.17 12.47 10.06
C ASN A 722 -22.23 12.22 8.89
N SER A 723 -21.85 13.27 8.18
CA SER A 723 -20.94 13.24 7.04
C SER A 723 -19.59 13.85 7.41
N PHE A 724 -18.52 13.16 7.04
CA PHE A 724 -17.14 13.57 7.33
C PHE A 724 -16.29 13.56 6.08
N LEU A 725 -15.31 14.45 6.03
CA LEU A 725 -14.31 14.47 4.97
C LEU A 725 -12.91 14.70 5.57
N GLN A 726 -11.89 14.35 4.80
CA GLN A 726 -10.52 14.77 5.09
C GLN A 726 -10.01 15.63 3.94
N ARG A 727 -9.49 16.80 4.30
CA ARG A 727 -8.81 17.69 3.36
C ARG A 727 -7.44 17.15 2.99
N GLY A 728 -7.00 17.44 1.78
CA GLY A 728 -5.61 17.26 1.36
C GLY A 728 -4.70 18.30 2.01
N LYS A 729 -3.41 17.96 2.13
CA LYS A 729 -2.41 18.84 2.76
C LYS A 729 -2.30 20.18 2.02
N PRO A 730 -2.22 21.32 2.72
CA PRO A 730 -2.12 22.65 2.14
C PRO A 730 -0.76 22.88 1.46
N SER A 731 -0.49 24.08 1.00
CA SER A 731 0.82 24.50 0.50
C SER A 731 1.91 24.27 1.55
N ARG A 732 3.05 23.73 1.14
CA ARG A 732 4.17 23.35 2.02
C ARG A 732 5.49 23.69 1.38
N MET A 733 6.46 24.06 2.21
CA MET A 733 7.84 24.30 1.81
C MET A 733 8.80 23.43 2.61
N ALA A 734 9.95 23.10 2.02
CA ALA A 734 11.02 22.40 2.71
C ALA A 734 12.39 22.81 2.17
N VAL A 735 13.39 22.74 3.04
CA VAL A 735 14.81 22.83 2.70
C VAL A 735 15.44 21.49 3.02
N THR A 736 16.21 20.96 2.08
CA THR A 736 16.88 19.67 2.20
C THR A 736 18.37 19.83 1.99
N LEU A 737 19.18 19.33 2.90
CA LEU A 737 20.63 19.18 2.78
C LEU A 737 20.92 17.67 2.57
N ARG A 738 21.72 17.35 1.55
CA ARG A 738 22.19 15.98 1.30
C ARG A 738 23.70 15.94 1.24
N TYR A 739 24.25 14.82 1.66
CA TYR A 739 25.66 14.46 1.50
C TYR A 739 25.76 13.06 0.93
N THR A 740 26.59 12.89 -0.09
CA THR A 740 26.88 11.61 -0.74
C THR A 740 28.38 11.50 -0.97
N LEU A 741 28.99 10.42 -0.40
CA LEU A 741 30.41 10.11 -0.47
C LEU A 741 30.61 8.81 -1.24
#